data_ea2862b888fc825b1dc08b7a756611ca
#
_entry.id   ea2862b888fc825b1dc08b7a756611ca
#
_cell.length_a   1.000
_cell.length_b   1.000
_cell.length_c   1.000
_cell.angle_alpha   90.00
_cell.angle_beta   90.00
_cell.angle_gamma   90.00
#
_symmetry.space_group_name_H-M   'P 1'
#
loop_
_entity.id
_entity.type
_entity.pdbx_description
1 polymer ?
#
loop_
_entity_poly.entity_id
_entity_poly.type
_entity_poly.pdbx_seq_one_letter_code
_entity_poly.pdbx_strand_id
1 'polypeptide(L)'
;MAKKYLITSALPYVNGELHLGHLIGCWLPSDVYARFCRACGRDVLYVCGADEHGTPAVVGAAAENMPVIEYNNKYYEKHLRAVRDFNLSFDLYGRTHTEKQEKLIHELFSRLDQLGLIEERETIQPFSIDDNMFLADRQLVGTCPKCGFDGARGDQCDKCSATYEATELINPRSTISGSDKIEMRPTKNLFFLASHVEDAWKDWLATHTPKWSHSAAAIARGWANEGLRDTSITRDLPWGIPVNKPGYENKVFYVWFDAPWGYVSISQAANENWADWWKNPDTHYAQFMGKDNVKFHAVFFPEQQLAMNDNWKTVDMLKAMNFLNFEGGKFSKSQKRGIFLDSAIAVAPADYWRYALLANAPETDDNDFTIARFADVVNKDLNGMLGNFVSRVCKLTAKNFGNNVPNAGAPDPELESQINEKLAELTSALYACEFRAAIAALRGLYAIGNEYMTKCEPWASVKNGDMAGAGQCLNECFQLIDLFARVSAPFIPNAAEKMQAIFADKHDLSWPTKYEHRVSDGVEFTVPENLFNRIDDEMVLKLTEKYAPKQDENIPTPIVAEIADVKNHPTRDDLHILTVNTGADTVQIVCGAPNVRVGLRGVLAPVGAKLPGMKKPLAQRTVAGVESYGMMCSPSELGIGDDGDKIIELDENTEIGGKYKC
;
A
#
# COMPACT_ATOMS: atom_id res chain seq x y z
N MET A 1 16.12 -20.90 -14.05
CA MET A 1 15.24 -19.74 -13.82
C MET A 1 14.72 -19.25 -15.17
N ALA A 2 13.46 -18.77 -15.23
CA ALA A 2 12.89 -18.18 -16.44
C ALA A 2 13.80 -17.06 -16.97
N LYS A 3 13.89 -16.90 -18.29
CA LYS A 3 14.64 -15.80 -18.89
C LYS A 3 13.79 -14.54 -19.00
N LYS A 4 12.49 -14.72 -19.30
CA LYS A 4 11.50 -13.63 -19.45
C LYS A 4 10.67 -13.46 -18.18
N TYR A 5 10.50 -12.21 -17.79
CA TYR A 5 9.68 -11.82 -16.64
C TYR A 5 8.61 -10.83 -17.12
N LEU A 6 7.35 -11.20 -16.93
CA LEU A 6 6.22 -10.30 -17.09
C LEU A 6 5.85 -9.77 -15.71
N ILE A 7 5.86 -8.46 -15.54
CA ILE A 7 5.53 -7.83 -14.27
C ILE A 7 4.41 -6.83 -14.50
N THR A 8 3.34 -6.94 -13.73
CA THR A 8 2.22 -5.99 -13.81
C THR A 8 1.89 -5.44 -12.44
N SER A 9 1.43 -4.20 -12.42
CA SER A 9 0.91 -3.53 -11.24
C SER A 9 -0.55 -3.20 -11.44
N ALA A 10 -1.39 -3.40 -10.43
CA ALA A 10 -2.83 -3.14 -10.53
C ALA A 10 -3.11 -1.75 -11.09
N LEU A 11 -4.03 -1.68 -12.05
CA LEU A 11 -4.43 -0.45 -12.72
C LEU A 11 -5.25 0.43 -11.76
N PRO A 12 -4.79 1.63 -11.39
CA PRO A 12 -5.61 2.53 -10.60
C PRO A 12 -6.71 3.18 -11.46
N TYR A 13 -7.88 3.35 -10.85
CA TYR A 13 -8.93 4.17 -11.45
C TYR A 13 -8.52 5.64 -11.57
N VAL A 14 -8.98 6.29 -12.62
CA VAL A 14 -8.84 7.75 -12.80
C VAL A 14 -9.92 8.53 -12.03
N ASN A 15 -10.21 8.13 -10.80
CA ASN A 15 -11.28 8.71 -9.98
C ASN A 15 -10.80 9.74 -8.95
N GLY A 16 -9.60 10.28 -9.15
CA GLY A 16 -9.02 11.30 -8.29
C GLY A 16 -7.52 11.18 -8.11
N GLU A 17 -6.97 11.97 -7.17
CA GLU A 17 -5.53 11.96 -6.89
C GLU A 17 -5.10 10.67 -6.19
N LEU A 18 -3.93 10.16 -6.56
CA LEU A 18 -3.30 9.05 -5.89
C LEU A 18 -2.59 9.50 -4.61
N HIS A 19 -2.53 8.63 -3.62
CA HIS A 19 -1.84 8.86 -2.35
C HIS A 19 -0.79 7.78 -2.07
N LEU A 20 0.00 7.95 -1.01
CA LEU A 20 1.08 7.01 -0.65
C LEU A 20 0.61 5.56 -0.50
N GLY A 21 -0.66 5.33 -0.12
CA GLY A 21 -1.25 3.99 -0.07
C GLY A 21 -1.36 3.31 -1.44
N HIS A 22 -1.66 4.05 -2.51
CA HIS A 22 -1.62 3.50 -3.88
C HIS A 22 -0.18 3.16 -4.30
N LEU A 23 0.77 4.04 -3.95
CA LEU A 23 2.18 3.82 -4.28
C LEU A 23 2.70 2.51 -3.66
N ILE A 24 2.55 2.34 -2.33
CA ILE A 24 3.04 1.13 -1.65
C ILE A 24 2.14 -0.08 -1.90
N GLY A 25 0.86 0.12 -2.22
CA GLY A 25 -0.09 -0.96 -2.46
C GLY A 25 0.24 -1.81 -3.70
N CYS A 26 0.84 -1.21 -4.73
CA CYS A 26 1.17 -1.93 -5.97
C CYS A 26 2.38 -1.36 -6.74
N TRP A 27 2.48 -0.03 -6.97
CA TRP A 27 3.47 0.52 -7.89
C TRP A 27 4.91 0.39 -7.39
N LEU A 28 5.17 0.74 -6.14
CA LEU A 28 6.52 0.70 -5.59
C LEU A 28 7.06 -0.72 -5.39
N PRO A 29 6.29 -1.69 -4.85
CA PRO A 29 6.75 -3.07 -4.75
C PRO A 29 7.06 -3.70 -6.11
N SER A 30 6.21 -3.46 -7.11
CA SER A 30 6.43 -3.96 -8.47
C SER A 30 7.64 -3.32 -9.14
N ASP A 31 7.88 -2.01 -8.93
CA ASP A 31 9.05 -1.31 -9.46
C ASP A 31 10.36 -1.84 -8.86
N VAL A 32 10.39 -2.04 -7.54
CA VAL A 32 11.57 -2.64 -6.88
C VAL A 32 11.86 -4.03 -7.45
N TYR A 33 10.83 -4.84 -7.62
CA TYR A 33 10.99 -6.19 -8.18
C TYR A 33 11.44 -6.16 -9.64
N ALA A 34 10.88 -5.26 -10.46
CA ALA A 34 11.26 -5.09 -11.87
C ALA A 34 12.73 -4.64 -12.01
N ARG A 35 13.15 -3.65 -11.22
CA ARG A 35 14.54 -3.17 -11.18
C ARG A 35 15.50 -4.28 -10.73
N PHE A 36 15.14 -5.02 -9.69
CA PHE A 36 15.92 -6.17 -9.22
C PHE A 36 16.06 -7.24 -10.31
N CYS A 37 14.98 -7.63 -10.96
CA CYS A 37 15.01 -8.60 -12.05
C CYS A 37 15.89 -8.14 -13.22
N ARG A 38 15.80 -6.87 -13.62
CA ARG A 38 16.66 -6.28 -14.66
C ARG A 38 18.12 -6.28 -14.24
N ALA A 39 18.40 -5.90 -13.00
CA ALA A 39 19.77 -5.93 -12.44
C ALA A 39 20.36 -7.36 -12.42
N CYS A 40 19.50 -8.39 -12.25
CA CYS A 40 19.87 -9.80 -12.40
C CYS A 40 20.00 -10.27 -13.86
N GLY A 41 19.94 -9.40 -14.85
CA GLY A 41 20.05 -9.74 -16.27
C GLY A 41 18.83 -10.47 -16.85
N ARG A 42 17.64 -10.29 -16.27
CA ARG A 42 16.38 -10.85 -16.79
C ARG A 42 15.80 -9.93 -17.87
N ASP A 43 15.18 -10.56 -18.87
CA ASP A 43 14.40 -9.86 -19.88
C ASP A 43 13.01 -9.56 -19.29
N VAL A 44 12.75 -8.28 -18.97
CA VAL A 44 11.59 -7.85 -18.20
C VAL A 44 10.68 -6.99 -19.07
N LEU A 45 9.41 -7.37 -19.13
CA LEU A 45 8.31 -6.50 -19.60
C LEU A 45 7.50 -6.07 -18.37
N TYR A 46 7.58 -4.79 -18.02
CA TYR A 46 6.94 -4.21 -16.84
C TYR A 46 5.94 -3.13 -17.22
N VAL A 47 4.67 -3.40 -17.05
CA VAL A 47 3.57 -2.53 -17.50
C VAL A 47 2.55 -2.24 -16.40
N CYS A 48 1.97 -1.06 -16.49
CA CYS A 48 0.81 -0.61 -15.73
C CYS A 48 0.03 0.39 -16.58
N GLY A 49 -1.09 0.89 -16.08
CA GLY A 49 -1.83 1.96 -16.75
C GLY A 49 -3.01 2.44 -15.91
N ALA A 50 -3.77 3.37 -16.48
CA ALA A 50 -4.98 3.91 -15.90
C ALA A 50 -6.19 3.06 -16.29
N ASP A 51 -7.03 2.69 -15.31
CA ASP A 51 -8.35 2.12 -15.54
C ASP A 51 -9.35 3.27 -15.72
N GLU A 52 -9.87 3.41 -16.94
CA GLU A 52 -10.65 4.59 -17.35
C GLU A 52 -12.13 4.32 -17.58
N HIS A 53 -12.56 3.07 -17.46
CA HIS A 53 -13.94 2.67 -17.70
C HIS A 53 -14.74 2.49 -16.42
N GLY A 54 -16.06 2.35 -16.56
CA GLY A 54 -16.97 2.08 -15.46
C GLY A 54 -17.42 3.32 -14.67
N THR A 55 -18.20 3.05 -13.63
CA THR A 55 -18.88 4.07 -12.82
C THR A 55 -17.95 5.04 -12.07
N PRO A 56 -16.73 4.68 -11.61
CA PRO A 56 -15.88 5.62 -10.89
C PRO A 56 -15.51 6.86 -11.70
N ALA A 57 -15.22 6.69 -13.00
CA ALA A 57 -14.89 7.81 -13.90
C ALA A 57 -16.12 8.69 -14.15
N VAL A 58 -17.29 8.10 -14.38
CA VAL A 58 -18.55 8.81 -14.62
C VAL A 58 -18.95 9.66 -13.42
N VAL A 59 -18.93 9.07 -12.22
CA VAL A 59 -19.26 9.78 -10.97
C VAL A 59 -18.25 10.89 -10.67
N GLY A 60 -16.95 10.62 -10.86
CA GLY A 60 -15.91 11.62 -10.67
C GLY A 60 -16.05 12.81 -11.61
N ALA A 61 -16.30 12.56 -12.89
CA ALA A 61 -16.51 13.59 -13.92
C ALA A 61 -17.75 14.46 -13.62
N ALA A 62 -18.84 13.82 -13.21
CA ALA A 62 -20.06 14.53 -12.83
C ALA A 62 -19.83 15.43 -11.60
N ALA A 63 -19.08 14.97 -10.60
CA ALA A 63 -18.74 15.76 -9.40
C ALA A 63 -17.88 16.99 -9.73
N GLU A 64 -17.11 16.96 -10.82
CA GLU A 64 -16.28 18.09 -11.29
C GLU A 64 -16.94 18.88 -12.45
N ASN A 65 -18.17 18.54 -12.83
CA ASN A 65 -18.92 19.15 -13.92
C ASN A 65 -18.15 19.21 -15.26
N MET A 66 -17.52 18.09 -15.64
CA MET A 66 -16.73 17.99 -16.88
C MET A 66 -17.05 16.70 -17.66
N PRO A 67 -16.80 16.68 -18.97
CA PRO A 67 -16.91 15.44 -19.77
C PRO A 67 -15.99 14.34 -19.25
N VAL A 68 -16.44 13.07 -19.28
CA VAL A 68 -15.68 11.93 -18.75
C VAL A 68 -14.30 11.82 -19.41
N ILE A 69 -14.20 12.06 -20.73
CA ILE A 69 -12.92 11.98 -21.44
C ILE A 69 -11.92 13.06 -20.96
N GLU A 70 -12.38 14.27 -20.66
CA GLU A 70 -11.53 15.35 -20.15
C GLU A 70 -11.10 15.06 -18.72
N TYR A 71 -12.02 14.52 -17.90
CA TYR A 71 -11.75 14.07 -16.55
C TYR A 71 -10.67 12.96 -16.54
N ASN A 72 -10.82 11.94 -17.39
CA ASN A 72 -9.84 10.88 -17.53
C ASN A 72 -8.48 11.39 -17.96
N ASN A 73 -8.42 12.26 -18.97
CA ASN A 73 -7.17 12.88 -19.42
C ASN A 73 -6.48 13.67 -18.30
N LYS A 74 -7.24 14.46 -17.52
CA LYS A 74 -6.72 15.23 -16.38
C LYS A 74 -6.02 14.33 -15.36
N TYR A 75 -6.65 13.21 -14.98
CA TYR A 75 -6.08 12.31 -13.96
C TYR A 75 -5.01 11.39 -14.52
N TYR A 76 -5.12 10.98 -15.77
CA TYR A 76 -4.04 10.25 -16.45
C TYR A 76 -2.74 11.04 -16.49
N GLU A 77 -2.80 12.35 -16.82
CA GLU A 77 -1.62 13.22 -16.77
C GLU A 77 -1.02 13.35 -15.35
N LYS A 78 -1.86 13.36 -14.32
CA LYS A 78 -1.39 13.32 -12.93
C LYS A 78 -0.69 11.99 -12.60
N HIS A 79 -1.21 10.86 -13.09
CA HIS A 79 -0.56 9.56 -12.92
C HIS A 79 0.80 9.53 -13.62
N LEU A 80 0.91 10.01 -14.86
CA LEU A 80 2.17 10.11 -15.60
C LEU A 80 3.20 10.98 -14.86
N ARG A 81 2.74 12.08 -14.26
CA ARG A 81 3.60 12.91 -13.41
C ARG A 81 4.11 12.13 -12.20
N ALA A 82 3.23 11.44 -11.49
CA ALA A 82 3.63 10.62 -10.34
C ALA A 82 4.60 9.50 -10.72
N VAL A 83 4.39 8.82 -11.86
CA VAL A 83 5.31 7.81 -12.40
C VAL A 83 6.72 8.39 -12.58
N ARG A 84 6.83 9.56 -13.22
CA ARG A 84 8.12 10.25 -13.41
C ARG A 84 8.72 10.71 -12.09
N ASP A 85 7.94 11.38 -11.27
CA ASP A 85 8.41 12.07 -10.07
C ASP A 85 8.87 11.08 -8.99
N PHE A 86 8.28 9.87 -8.92
CA PHE A 86 8.72 8.77 -8.06
C PHE A 86 9.76 7.84 -8.73
N ASN A 87 10.22 8.16 -9.93
CA ASN A 87 11.18 7.37 -10.70
C ASN A 87 10.73 5.90 -10.81
N LEU A 88 9.48 5.67 -11.28
CA LEU A 88 8.95 4.34 -11.53
C LEU A 88 9.35 3.89 -12.95
N SER A 89 9.83 2.66 -13.09
CA SER A 89 10.53 2.17 -14.29
C SER A 89 9.65 1.31 -15.21
N PHE A 90 8.35 1.62 -15.32
CA PHE A 90 7.48 0.97 -16.29
C PHE A 90 8.03 1.09 -17.70
N ASP A 91 8.00 0.01 -18.49
CA ASP A 91 8.26 0.08 -19.94
C ASP A 91 7.18 0.91 -20.62
N LEU A 92 5.94 0.80 -20.12
CA LEU A 92 4.85 1.70 -20.47
C LEU A 92 3.86 1.82 -19.31
N TYR A 93 3.54 3.05 -18.92
CA TYR A 93 2.33 3.38 -18.19
C TYR A 93 1.26 3.79 -19.19
N GLY A 94 0.37 2.85 -19.52
CA GLY A 94 -0.66 3.03 -20.53
C GLY A 94 -2.03 3.44 -19.98
N ARG A 95 -3.08 3.12 -20.75
CA ARG A 95 -4.48 3.40 -20.37
C ARG A 95 -5.41 2.41 -21.06
N THR A 96 -6.61 2.19 -20.49
CA THR A 96 -7.58 1.25 -21.03
C THR A 96 -8.47 1.84 -22.13
N HIS A 97 -8.71 3.16 -22.14
CA HIS A 97 -9.52 3.80 -23.17
C HIS A 97 -8.72 4.04 -24.45
N THR A 98 -8.52 2.96 -25.24
CA THR A 98 -7.79 2.96 -26.50
C THR A 98 -8.43 2.04 -27.53
N GLU A 99 -8.22 2.31 -28.82
CA GLU A 99 -8.67 1.44 -29.92
C GLU A 99 -8.09 0.01 -29.81
N LYS A 100 -6.86 -0.14 -29.32
CA LYS A 100 -6.24 -1.45 -29.10
C LYS A 100 -6.99 -2.26 -28.04
N GLN A 101 -7.38 -1.61 -26.94
CA GLN A 101 -8.15 -2.26 -25.88
C GLN A 101 -9.53 -2.66 -26.40
N GLU A 102 -10.23 -1.74 -27.06
CA GLU A 102 -11.55 -2.02 -27.64
C GLU A 102 -11.51 -3.21 -28.58
N LYS A 103 -10.55 -3.23 -29.52
CA LYS A 103 -10.37 -4.34 -30.44
C LYS A 103 -10.09 -5.67 -29.71
N LEU A 104 -9.21 -5.66 -28.71
CA LEU A 104 -8.88 -6.85 -27.92
C LEU A 104 -10.10 -7.40 -27.20
N ILE A 105 -10.93 -6.54 -26.61
CA ILE A 105 -12.14 -6.96 -25.90
C ILE A 105 -13.20 -7.49 -26.84
N HIS A 106 -13.35 -6.89 -28.02
CA HIS A 106 -14.24 -7.40 -29.05
C HIS A 106 -13.80 -8.79 -29.56
N GLU A 107 -12.50 -9.03 -29.72
CA GLU A 107 -11.93 -10.34 -30.08
C GLU A 107 -12.16 -11.37 -28.97
N LEU A 108 -11.90 -11.01 -27.71
CA LEU A 108 -12.16 -11.83 -26.54
C LEU A 108 -13.63 -12.25 -26.46
N PHE A 109 -14.52 -11.26 -26.51
CA PHE A 109 -15.97 -11.50 -26.45
C PHE A 109 -16.42 -12.43 -27.59
N SER A 110 -16.02 -12.14 -28.82
CA SER A 110 -16.38 -12.96 -30.00
C SER A 110 -15.89 -14.40 -29.84
N ARG A 111 -14.70 -14.60 -29.28
CA ARG A 111 -14.14 -15.93 -29.02
C ARG A 111 -14.93 -16.68 -27.93
N LEU A 112 -15.28 -16.04 -26.83
CA LEU A 112 -16.09 -16.65 -25.77
C LEU A 112 -17.51 -16.99 -26.26
N ASP A 113 -18.12 -16.10 -27.05
CA ASP A 113 -19.45 -16.35 -27.65
C ASP A 113 -19.40 -17.57 -28.63
N GLN A 114 -18.38 -17.68 -29.48
CA GLN A 114 -18.15 -18.85 -30.33
C GLN A 114 -17.94 -20.17 -29.58
N LEU A 115 -17.35 -20.10 -28.39
CA LEU A 115 -17.14 -21.25 -27.51
C LEU A 115 -18.41 -21.63 -26.72
N GLY A 116 -19.50 -20.87 -26.87
CA GLY A 116 -20.76 -21.11 -26.15
C GLY A 116 -20.68 -20.75 -24.66
N LEU A 117 -19.76 -19.86 -24.31
CA LEU A 117 -19.55 -19.41 -22.91
C LEU A 117 -20.22 -18.06 -22.61
N ILE A 118 -21.03 -17.56 -23.53
CA ILE A 118 -21.84 -16.34 -23.37
C ILE A 118 -23.31 -16.69 -23.48
N GLU A 119 -24.07 -16.24 -22.49
CA GLU A 119 -25.53 -16.45 -22.45
C GLU A 119 -26.26 -15.11 -22.28
N GLU A 120 -27.40 -14.94 -22.99
CA GLU A 120 -28.30 -13.82 -22.79
C GLU A 120 -29.29 -14.15 -21.64
N ARG A 121 -29.36 -13.28 -20.63
CA ARG A 121 -30.34 -13.39 -19.54
C ARG A 121 -31.05 -12.06 -19.33
N GLU A 122 -32.36 -12.12 -19.10
CA GLU A 122 -33.09 -10.97 -18.59
C GLU A 122 -32.88 -10.88 -17.08
N THR A 123 -32.49 -9.69 -16.59
CA THR A 123 -32.26 -9.41 -15.19
C THR A 123 -33.10 -8.21 -14.74
N ILE A 124 -33.46 -8.17 -13.49
CA ILE A 124 -34.12 -7.01 -12.89
C ILE A 124 -33.02 -6.11 -12.34
N GLN A 125 -33.02 -4.83 -12.74
CA GLN A 125 -32.03 -3.85 -12.30
C GLN A 125 -32.68 -2.57 -11.82
N PRO A 126 -32.07 -1.83 -10.85
CA PRO A 126 -32.60 -0.57 -10.36
C PRO A 126 -32.50 0.51 -11.46
N PHE A 127 -33.63 1.19 -11.69
CA PHE A 127 -33.75 2.31 -12.63
C PHE A 127 -34.18 3.57 -11.86
N SER A 128 -33.41 4.63 -11.96
CA SER A 128 -33.78 5.94 -11.39
C SER A 128 -34.72 6.66 -12.34
N ILE A 129 -35.92 7.01 -11.84
CA ILE A 129 -36.90 7.77 -12.62
C ILE A 129 -36.38 9.19 -12.88
N ASP A 130 -35.83 9.84 -11.84
CA ASP A 130 -35.39 11.23 -11.93
C ASP A 130 -34.12 11.39 -12.77
N ASP A 131 -33.22 10.39 -12.80
CA ASP A 131 -32.03 10.36 -13.65
C ASP A 131 -32.31 9.80 -15.04
N ASN A 132 -33.46 9.15 -15.23
CA ASN A 132 -33.89 8.45 -16.45
C ASN A 132 -32.85 7.44 -16.97
N MET A 133 -32.25 6.64 -16.06
CA MET A 133 -31.25 5.65 -16.39
C MET A 133 -31.22 4.48 -15.40
N PHE A 134 -30.71 3.32 -15.84
CA PHE A 134 -30.34 2.25 -14.93
C PHE A 134 -29.15 2.68 -14.06
N LEU A 135 -29.17 2.28 -12.80
CA LEU A 135 -28.10 2.58 -11.86
C LEU A 135 -27.25 1.33 -11.63
N ALA A 136 -25.97 1.44 -11.93
CA ALA A 136 -25.01 0.35 -11.78
C ALA A 136 -24.04 0.63 -10.62
N ASP A 137 -23.70 -0.41 -9.89
CA ASP A 137 -22.60 -0.45 -8.94
C ASP A 137 -22.57 0.79 -7.97
N ARG A 138 -21.63 1.70 -8.16
CA ARG A 138 -21.43 2.89 -7.31
C ARG A 138 -22.43 4.02 -7.54
N GLN A 139 -23.25 3.95 -8.58
CA GLN A 139 -24.33 4.90 -8.81
C GLN A 139 -25.52 4.66 -7.88
N LEU A 140 -25.56 3.52 -7.20
CA LEU A 140 -26.59 3.15 -6.22
C LEU A 140 -25.99 3.13 -4.82
N VAL A 141 -26.72 3.67 -3.85
CA VAL A 141 -26.40 3.63 -2.43
C VAL A 141 -27.64 3.29 -1.62
N GLY A 142 -27.46 2.56 -0.53
CA GLY A 142 -28.56 2.21 0.37
C GLY A 142 -28.07 1.48 1.61
N THR A 143 -28.96 0.75 2.29
CA THR A 143 -28.64 0.02 3.50
C THR A 143 -28.21 -1.41 3.16
N CYS A 144 -27.05 -1.83 3.67
CA CYS A 144 -26.49 -3.16 3.45
C CYS A 144 -27.42 -4.27 3.98
N PRO A 145 -27.79 -5.28 3.17
CA PRO A 145 -28.66 -6.38 3.61
C PRO A 145 -27.98 -7.30 4.64
N LYS A 146 -26.63 -7.26 4.75
CA LYS A 146 -25.88 -8.14 5.66
C LYS A 146 -25.54 -7.50 7.00
N CYS A 147 -25.15 -6.22 7.03
CA CYS A 147 -24.67 -5.56 8.27
C CYS A 147 -25.45 -4.31 8.66
N GLY A 148 -26.47 -3.90 7.91
CA GLY A 148 -27.31 -2.73 8.21
C GLY A 148 -26.61 -1.37 8.04
N PHE A 149 -25.43 -1.31 7.42
CA PHE A 149 -24.74 -0.05 7.17
C PHE A 149 -25.49 0.77 6.12
N ASP A 150 -25.90 1.99 6.46
CA ASP A 150 -26.48 2.95 5.51
C ASP A 150 -25.36 3.69 4.79
N GLY A 151 -25.22 3.47 3.51
CA GLY A 151 -24.11 3.93 2.68
C GLY A 151 -23.41 2.80 1.91
N ALA A 152 -23.99 1.60 1.94
CA ALA A 152 -23.56 0.46 1.14
C ALA A 152 -23.83 0.71 -0.35
N ARG A 153 -22.89 0.26 -1.23
CA ARG A 153 -23.00 0.43 -2.67
C ARG A 153 -23.87 -0.66 -3.30
N GLY A 154 -24.21 -0.48 -4.57
CA GLY A 154 -25.08 -1.42 -5.27
C GLY A 154 -24.53 -2.83 -5.46
N ASP A 155 -23.21 -3.01 -5.39
CA ASP A 155 -22.52 -4.28 -5.61
C ASP A 155 -21.78 -4.80 -4.36
N GLN A 156 -21.38 -3.91 -3.46
CA GLN A 156 -20.53 -4.24 -2.31
C GLN A 156 -20.72 -3.25 -1.15
N CYS A 157 -20.65 -3.75 0.08
CA CYS A 157 -20.64 -2.92 1.27
C CYS A 157 -19.24 -2.42 1.64
N ASP A 158 -19.04 -1.11 1.70
CA ASP A 158 -17.75 -0.49 2.08
C ASP A 158 -17.36 -0.79 3.55
N LYS A 159 -18.34 -1.21 4.41
CA LYS A 159 -18.10 -1.51 5.83
C LYS A 159 -17.73 -2.96 6.10
N CYS A 160 -18.51 -3.92 5.56
CA CYS A 160 -18.33 -5.35 5.85
C CYS A 160 -17.78 -6.15 4.65
N SER A 161 -17.57 -5.49 3.51
CA SER A 161 -17.07 -6.07 2.25
C SER A 161 -17.97 -7.18 1.67
N ALA A 162 -19.18 -7.36 2.17
CA ALA A 162 -20.13 -8.33 1.62
C ALA A 162 -20.56 -7.89 0.21
N THR A 163 -20.61 -8.84 -0.72
CA THR A 163 -21.18 -8.66 -2.05
C THR A 163 -22.62 -9.14 -2.09
N TYR A 164 -23.43 -8.53 -2.92
CA TYR A 164 -24.85 -8.81 -3.10
C TYR A 164 -25.32 -8.24 -4.44
N GLU A 165 -26.49 -8.68 -4.90
CA GLU A 165 -27.13 -8.10 -6.08
C GLU A 165 -27.71 -6.71 -5.73
N ALA A 166 -27.68 -5.79 -6.70
CA ALA A 166 -28.20 -4.42 -6.51
C ALA A 166 -29.67 -4.40 -6.04
N THR A 167 -30.43 -5.42 -6.40
CA THR A 167 -31.83 -5.63 -6.01
C THR A 167 -32.02 -6.01 -4.53
N GLU A 168 -30.97 -6.47 -3.86
CA GLU A 168 -31.01 -6.82 -2.42
C GLU A 168 -30.77 -5.60 -1.51
N LEU A 169 -30.30 -4.46 -2.09
CA LEU A 169 -30.00 -3.26 -1.33
C LEU A 169 -31.29 -2.66 -0.74
N ILE A 170 -31.27 -2.36 0.55
CA ILE A 170 -32.43 -1.83 1.26
C ILE A 170 -32.44 -0.30 1.15
N ASN A 171 -33.60 0.29 0.87
CA ASN A 171 -33.78 1.74 0.67
C ASN A 171 -32.78 2.31 -0.34
N PRO A 172 -32.74 1.80 -1.58
CA PRO A 172 -31.81 2.25 -2.59
C PRO A 172 -32.07 3.70 -2.99
N ARG A 173 -30.98 4.46 -3.23
CA ARG A 173 -30.99 5.86 -3.70
C ARG A 173 -29.96 6.03 -4.79
N SER A 174 -30.25 6.91 -5.75
CA SER A 174 -29.27 7.36 -6.75
C SER A 174 -28.17 8.19 -6.08
N THR A 175 -26.90 7.93 -6.41
CA THR A 175 -25.80 8.79 -5.99
C THR A 175 -25.63 10.03 -6.91
N ILE A 176 -26.36 10.06 -8.03
CA ILE A 176 -26.31 11.15 -9.01
C ILE A 176 -27.24 12.29 -8.56
N SER A 177 -28.53 12.01 -8.42
CA SER A 177 -29.57 12.98 -8.01
C SER A 177 -29.89 12.98 -6.52
N GLY A 178 -29.48 11.91 -5.77
CA GLY A 178 -29.95 11.67 -4.41
C GLY A 178 -31.38 11.11 -4.33
N SER A 179 -32.03 10.87 -5.46
CA SER A 179 -33.41 10.42 -5.53
C SER A 179 -33.60 9.00 -5.00
N ASP A 180 -34.66 8.78 -4.27
CA ASP A 180 -35.16 7.48 -3.79
C ASP A 180 -36.24 6.88 -4.71
N LYS A 181 -36.59 7.56 -5.82
CA LYS A 181 -37.54 7.06 -6.82
C LYS A 181 -36.89 6.02 -7.72
N ILE A 182 -36.62 4.85 -7.14
CA ILE A 182 -35.98 3.74 -7.81
C ILE A 182 -37.02 2.69 -8.17
N GLU A 183 -37.12 2.35 -9.45
CA GLU A 183 -37.97 1.23 -9.94
C GLU A 183 -37.06 0.06 -10.32
N MET A 184 -37.55 -1.16 -10.06
CA MET A 184 -36.90 -2.38 -10.54
C MET A 184 -37.44 -2.72 -11.93
N ARG A 185 -36.58 -2.60 -12.96
CA ARG A 185 -36.95 -2.81 -14.37
C ARG A 185 -36.20 -3.97 -15.01
N PRO A 186 -36.82 -4.72 -15.91
CA PRO A 186 -36.12 -5.77 -16.66
C PRO A 186 -35.15 -5.13 -17.68
N THR A 187 -33.97 -5.73 -17.80
CA THR A 187 -33.00 -5.43 -18.84
C THR A 187 -32.26 -6.69 -19.24
N LYS A 188 -31.91 -6.81 -20.53
CA LYS A 188 -31.18 -7.95 -21.04
C LYS A 188 -29.69 -7.73 -20.87
N ASN A 189 -29.00 -8.69 -20.29
CA ASN A 189 -27.54 -8.66 -20.11
C ASN A 189 -26.90 -9.95 -20.65
N LEU A 190 -25.65 -9.83 -21.05
CA LEU A 190 -24.82 -10.97 -21.42
C LEU A 190 -24.06 -11.46 -20.18
N PHE A 191 -24.05 -12.78 -20.00
CA PHE A 191 -23.38 -13.44 -18.89
C PHE A 191 -22.23 -14.29 -19.42
N PHE A 192 -21.08 -14.19 -18.80
CA PHE A 192 -20.01 -15.15 -18.96
C PHE A 192 -20.26 -16.35 -18.04
N LEU A 193 -20.26 -17.54 -18.64
CA LEU A 193 -20.55 -18.81 -17.95
C LEU A 193 -19.31 -19.32 -17.21
N ALA A 194 -18.90 -18.61 -16.16
CA ALA A 194 -17.73 -18.93 -15.36
C ALA A 194 -17.80 -20.31 -14.72
N SER A 195 -19.01 -20.77 -14.38
CA SER A 195 -19.27 -22.11 -13.84
C SER A 195 -18.75 -23.24 -14.75
N HIS A 196 -18.67 -23.03 -16.06
CA HIS A 196 -18.17 -24.02 -17.02
C HIS A 196 -16.64 -24.20 -16.99
N VAL A 197 -15.91 -23.28 -16.39
CA VAL A 197 -14.43 -23.33 -16.26
C VAL A 197 -13.99 -23.53 -14.82
N GLU A 198 -14.92 -23.77 -13.89
CA GLU A 198 -14.65 -23.85 -12.45
C GLU A 198 -13.61 -24.93 -12.10
N ASP A 199 -13.74 -26.13 -12.65
CA ASP A 199 -12.80 -27.23 -12.34
C ASP A 199 -11.39 -26.89 -12.82
N ALA A 200 -11.23 -26.39 -14.04
CA ALA A 200 -9.94 -25.97 -14.59
C ALA A 200 -9.32 -24.82 -13.77
N TRP A 201 -10.15 -23.88 -13.32
CA TRP A 201 -9.71 -22.78 -12.46
C TRP A 201 -9.29 -23.27 -11.05
N LYS A 202 -10.03 -24.20 -10.44
CA LYS A 202 -9.66 -24.79 -9.14
C LYS A 202 -8.35 -25.56 -9.21
N ASP A 203 -8.13 -26.34 -10.24
CA ASP A 203 -6.87 -27.07 -10.47
C ASP A 203 -5.70 -26.11 -10.67
N TRP A 204 -5.90 -25.07 -11.47
CA TRP A 204 -4.92 -24.01 -11.65
C TRP A 204 -4.61 -23.31 -10.32
N LEU A 205 -5.63 -22.92 -9.56
CA LEU A 205 -5.49 -22.22 -8.29
C LEU A 205 -4.70 -23.06 -7.26
N ALA A 206 -4.99 -24.35 -7.17
CA ALA A 206 -4.31 -25.27 -6.26
C ALA A 206 -2.80 -25.34 -6.51
N THR A 207 -2.37 -25.23 -7.77
CA THR A 207 -0.95 -25.31 -8.16
C THR A 207 -0.21 -23.98 -8.00
N HIS A 208 -0.92 -22.83 -8.04
CA HIS A 208 -0.32 -21.48 -8.05
C HIS A 208 -0.31 -20.81 -6.67
N THR A 209 -1.36 -20.98 -5.85
CA THR A 209 -1.48 -20.34 -4.53
C THR A 209 -0.33 -20.59 -3.54
N PRO A 210 0.41 -21.72 -3.57
CA PRO A 210 1.57 -21.91 -2.70
C PRO A 210 2.71 -20.90 -2.91
N LYS A 211 2.74 -20.22 -4.08
CA LYS A 211 3.77 -19.23 -4.44
C LYS A 211 3.32 -17.79 -4.20
N TRP A 212 2.10 -17.59 -3.74
CA TRP A 212 1.50 -16.27 -3.56
C TRP A 212 1.72 -15.74 -2.14
N SER A 213 1.53 -14.42 -1.96
CA SER A 213 1.48 -13.87 -0.61
C SER A 213 0.34 -14.50 0.19
N HIS A 214 0.53 -14.60 1.52
CA HIS A 214 -0.44 -15.26 2.40
C HIS A 214 -1.86 -14.67 2.25
N SER A 215 -1.99 -13.34 2.20
CA SER A 215 -3.28 -12.65 2.03
C SER A 215 -3.92 -12.96 0.68
N ALA A 216 -3.15 -12.95 -0.41
CA ALA A 216 -3.65 -13.29 -1.74
C ALA A 216 -4.16 -14.74 -1.80
N ALA A 217 -3.35 -15.68 -1.30
CA ALA A 217 -3.71 -17.09 -1.26
C ALA A 217 -4.94 -17.37 -0.38
N ALA A 218 -5.07 -16.68 0.76
CA ALA A 218 -6.21 -16.85 1.66
C ALA A 218 -7.51 -16.34 1.02
N ILE A 219 -7.48 -15.16 0.39
CA ILE A 219 -8.65 -14.58 -0.30
C ILE A 219 -9.06 -15.48 -1.48
N ALA A 220 -8.12 -15.92 -2.31
CA ALA A 220 -8.41 -16.77 -3.46
C ALA A 220 -9.00 -18.12 -3.07
N ARG A 221 -8.48 -18.76 -2.00
CA ARG A 221 -9.07 -20.00 -1.46
C ARG A 221 -10.47 -19.79 -0.88
N GLY A 222 -10.75 -18.62 -0.30
CA GLY A 222 -12.11 -18.25 0.13
C GLY A 222 -13.09 -18.32 -1.03
N TRP A 223 -12.76 -17.74 -2.18
CA TRP A 223 -13.56 -17.81 -3.40
C TRP A 223 -13.71 -19.24 -3.95
N ALA A 224 -12.64 -20.05 -3.88
CA ALA A 224 -12.72 -21.44 -4.32
C ALA A 224 -13.73 -22.28 -3.51
N ASN A 225 -13.91 -21.95 -2.24
CA ASN A 225 -14.91 -22.61 -1.39
C ASN A 225 -16.36 -22.19 -1.71
N GLU A 226 -16.56 -20.96 -2.24
CA GLU A 226 -17.87 -20.47 -2.66
C GLU A 226 -18.26 -20.96 -4.07
N GLY A 227 -17.29 -21.33 -4.91
CA GLY A 227 -17.46 -21.68 -6.32
C GLY A 227 -17.59 -20.47 -7.24
N LEU A 228 -17.39 -20.68 -8.54
CA LEU A 228 -17.56 -19.65 -9.55
C LEU A 228 -19.05 -19.42 -9.86
N ARG A 229 -19.40 -18.16 -10.02
CA ARG A 229 -20.76 -17.75 -10.44
C ARG A 229 -20.70 -17.11 -11.82
N ASP A 230 -21.68 -17.45 -12.66
CA ASP A 230 -21.84 -16.76 -13.93
C ASP A 230 -22.03 -15.26 -13.68
N THR A 231 -21.25 -14.46 -14.40
CA THR A 231 -21.17 -13.02 -14.13
C THR A 231 -21.65 -12.22 -15.32
N SER A 232 -22.54 -11.24 -15.09
CA SER A 232 -22.95 -10.29 -16.10
C SER A 232 -21.76 -9.45 -16.58
N ILE A 233 -21.47 -9.52 -17.89
CA ILE A 233 -20.36 -8.81 -18.56
C ILE A 233 -20.82 -7.56 -19.30
N THR A 234 -22.07 -7.14 -19.17
CA THR A 234 -22.61 -5.92 -19.80
C THR A 234 -23.24 -5.01 -18.75
N ARG A 235 -23.27 -3.72 -19.04
CA ARG A 235 -23.88 -2.69 -18.20
C ARG A 235 -24.62 -1.66 -19.05
N ASP A 236 -25.72 -1.15 -18.53
CA ASP A 236 -26.45 0.00 -19.07
C ASP A 236 -25.75 1.32 -18.64
N LEU A 237 -24.58 1.58 -19.20
CA LEU A 237 -23.76 2.77 -18.88
C LEU A 237 -23.40 3.52 -20.15
N PRO A 238 -23.24 4.85 -20.07
CA PRO A 238 -22.86 5.66 -21.24
C PRO A 238 -21.35 5.66 -21.53
N TRP A 239 -20.52 5.07 -20.63
CA TRP A 239 -19.07 5.11 -20.71
C TRP A 239 -18.44 3.74 -20.45
N GLY A 240 -17.67 3.28 -21.41
CA GLY A 240 -17.00 1.98 -21.46
C GLY A 240 -16.79 1.53 -22.89
N ILE A 241 -16.34 0.28 -23.08
CA ILE A 241 -16.21 -0.31 -24.42
C ILE A 241 -17.61 -0.74 -24.90
N PRO A 242 -18.08 -0.25 -26.06
CA PRO A 242 -19.39 -0.63 -26.61
C PRO A 242 -19.48 -2.14 -26.86
N VAL A 243 -20.64 -2.72 -26.63
CA VAL A 243 -20.88 -4.14 -26.90
C VAL A 243 -21.09 -4.35 -28.40
N ASN A 244 -20.26 -5.16 -29.03
CA ASN A 244 -20.29 -5.45 -30.47
C ASN A 244 -21.27 -6.61 -30.82
N LYS A 245 -22.48 -6.60 -30.25
CA LYS A 245 -23.54 -7.58 -30.51
C LYS A 245 -24.85 -6.89 -30.87
N PRO A 246 -25.57 -7.28 -31.96
CA PRO A 246 -26.85 -6.69 -32.29
C PRO A 246 -27.87 -6.78 -31.16
N GLY A 247 -28.55 -5.67 -30.87
CA GLY A 247 -29.51 -5.53 -29.76
C GLY A 247 -28.89 -5.05 -28.45
N TYR A 248 -27.59 -4.77 -28.45
CA TYR A 248 -26.83 -4.26 -27.28
C TYR A 248 -26.17 -2.91 -27.55
N GLU A 249 -26.60 -2.16 -28.52
CA GLU A 249 -25.98 -0.90 -28.98
C GLU A 249 -25.92 0.18 -27.90
N ASN A 250 -26.80 0.09 -26.89
CA ASN A 250 -26.86 1.04 -25.76
C ASN A 250 -26.15 0.52 -24.49
N LYS A 251 -25.34 -0.51 -24.65
CA LYS A 251 -24.62 -1.12 -23.53
C LYS A 251 -23.12 -1.12 -23.75
N VAL A 252 -22.40 -1.16 -22.63
CA VAL A 252 -20.94 -1.30 -22.61
C VAL A 252 -20.56 -2.57 -21.87
N PHE A 253 -19.34 -3.06 -22.13
CA PHE A 253 -18.79 -4.15 -21.34
C PHE A 253 -18.52 -3.67 -19.90
N TYR A 254 -18.73 -4.58 -18.95
CA TYR A 254 -18.43 -4.36 -17.54
C TYR A 254 -16.92 -4.17 -17.35
N VAL A 255 -16.54 -3.18 -16.56
CA VAL A 255 -15.14 -2.79 -16.37
C VAL A 255 -14.23 -3.96 -15.97
N TRP A 256 -14.70 -4.90 -15.17
CA TRP A 256 -13.90 -6.05 -14.75
C TRP A 256 -13.83 -7.19 -15.80
N PHE A 257 -14.63 -7.10 -16.87
CA PHE A 257 -14.46 -7.92 -18.05
C PHE A 257 -13.38 -7.35 -18.97
N ASP A 258 -13.22 -6.03 -19.00
CA ASP A 258 -12.25 -5.36 -19.88
C ASP A 258 -10.92 -4.99 -19.20
N ALA A 259 -10.94 -4.44 -17.99
CA ALA A 259 -9.77 -3.86 -17.34
C ALA A 259 -8.59 -4.84 -17.17
N PRO A 260 -8.76 -6.12 -16.78
CA PRO A 260 -7.63 -7.04 -16.66
C PRO A 260 -6.90 -7.29 -17.99
N TRP A 261 -7.59 -7.20 -19.12
CA TRP A 261 -6.99 -7.29 -20.45
C TRP A 261 -6.24 -6.02 -20.86
N GLY A 262 -6.39 -4.94 -20.08
CA GLY A 262 -5.57 -3.73 -20.18
C GLY A 262 -4.08 -4.01 -20.05
N TYR A 263 -3.68 -4.99 -19.24
CA TYR A 263 -2.28 -5.42 -19.19
C TYR A 263 -1.76 -5.93 -20.54
N VAL A 264 -2.60 -6.65 -21.26
CA VAL A 264 -2.25 -7.18 -22.60
C VAL A 264 -2.18 -6.06 -23.63
N SER A 265 -3.20 -5.20 -23.72
CA SER A 265 -3.24 -4.10 -24.70
C SER A 265 -2.12 -3.08 -24.47
N ILE A 266 -1.76 -2.81 -23.20
CA ILE A 266 -0.64 -1.96 -22.84
C ILE A 266 0.69 -2.65 -23.20
N SER A 267 0.82 -3.96 -22.99
CA SER A 267 1.99 -4.73 -23.43
C SER A 267 2.16 -4.70 -24.95
N GLN A 268 1.05 -4.78 -25.71
CA GLN A 268 1.04 -4.62 -27.17
C GLN A 268 1.46 -3.23 -27.63
N ALA A 269 1.23 -2.21 -26.81
CA ALA A 269 1.67 -0.86 -27.08
C ALA A 269 3.15 -0.64 -26.68
N ALA A 270 3.61 -1.32 -25.65
CA ALA A 270 4.96 -1.21 -25.12
C ALA A 270 6.01 -1.96 -25.96
N ASN A 271 5.64 -3.12 -26.53
CA ASN A 271 6.59 -4.00 -27.19
C ASN A 271 5.95 -4.80 -28.33
N GLU A 272 6.52 -4.73 -29.52
CA GLU A 272 6.03 -5.46 -30.70
C GLU A 272 6.05 -6.99 -30.51
N ASN A 273 6.99 -7.49 -29.71
CA ASN A 273 7.11 -8.91 -29.37
C ASN A 273 6.38 -9.30 -28.08
N TRP A 274 5.35 -8.55 -27.69
CA TRP A 274 4.59 -8.76 -26.46
C TRP A 274 4.13 -10.21 -26.22
N ALA A 275 3.83 -10.95 -27.29
CA ALA A 275 3.40 -12.34 -27.24
C ALA A 275 4.47 -13.27 -26.66
N ASP A 276 5.75 -12.91 -26.75
CA ASP A 276 6.86 -13.67 -26.17
C ASP A 276 6.79 -13.74 -24.63
N TRP A 277 6.05 -12.85 -23.99
CA TRP A 277 5.76 -12.89 -22.56
C TRP A 277 4.38 -13.49 -22.28
N TRP A 278 3.35 -13.09 -23.03
CA TRP A 278 1.97 -13.46 -22.76
C TRP A 278 1.54 -14.83 -23.29
N LYS A 279 2.28 -15.40 -24.24
CA LYS A 279 1.99 -16.71 -24.87
C LYS A 279 3.10 -17.75 -24.62
N ASN A 280 4.09 -17.42 -23.83
CA ASN A 280 5.22 -18.31 -23.52
C ASN A 280 5.04 -18.92 -22.12
N PRO A 281 4.90 -20.25 -21.99
CA PRO A 281 4.73 -20.91 -20.70
C PRO A 281 5.94 -20.74 -19.76
N ASP A 282 7.15 -20.53 -20.31
CA ASP A 282 8.39 -20.35 -19.54
C ASP A 282 8.56 -18.93 -19.01
N THR A 283 7.69 -17.99 -19.34
CA THR A 283 7.65 -16.66 -18.74
C THR A 283 7.29 -16.77 -17.25
N HIS A 284 7.99 -16.04 -16.40
CA HIS A 284 7.57 -15.83 -15.03
C HIS A 284 6.69 -14.59 -14.94
N TYR A 285 5.41 -14.77 -14.63
CA TYR A 285 4.44 -13.68 -14.48
C TYR A 285 4.21 -13.35 -13.01
N ALA A 286 4.66 -12.16 -12.60
CA ALA A 286 4.46 -11.61 -11.27
C ALA A 286 3.48 -10.42 -11.32
N GLN A 287 2.50 -10.41 -10.41
CA GLN A 287 1.47 -9.38 -10.37
C GLN A 287 1.33 -8.80 -8.96
N PHE A 288 1.26 -7.46 -8.86
CA PHE A 288 1.25 -6.70 -7.61
C PHE A 288 -0.03 -5.88 -7.48
N MET A 289 -0.64 -5.90 -6.28
CA MET A 289 -1.92 -5.21 -6.05
C MET A 289 -2.22 -4.98 -4.58
N GLY A 290 -3.24 -4.15 -4.28
CA GLY A 290 -3.89 -4.13 -2.98
C GLY A 290 -4.78 -5.37 -2.78
N LYS A 291 -4.99 -5.79 -1.53
CA LYS A 291 -5.78 -6.99 -1.19
C LYS A 291 -7.22 -6.99 -1.72
N ASP A 292 -7.79 -5.81 -1.92
CA ASP A 292 -9.12 -5.59 -2.48
C ASP A 292 -9.25 -5.98 -3.95
N ASN A 293 -8.12 -6.02 -4.67
CA ASN A 293 -8.06 -6.40 -6.09
C ASN A 293 -7.78 -7.88 -6.35
N VAL A 294 -7.51 -8.67 -5.30
CA VAL A 294 -7.14 -10.09 -5.44
C VAL A 294 -8.21 -10.87 -6.19
N LYS A 295 -9.50 -10.65 -5.90
CA LYS A 295 -10.61 -11.36 -6.59
C LYS A 295 -10.57 -11.19 -8.10
N PHE A 296 -10.21 -10.01 -8.60
CA PHE A 296 -10.17 -9.73 -10.04
C PHE A 296 -9.00 -10.40 -10.74
N HIS A 297 -7.91 -10.62 -10.04
CA HIS A 297 -6.66 -11.15 -10.57
C HIS A 297 -6.43 -12.64 -10.25
N ALA A 298 -7.11 -13.16 -9.24
CA ALA A 298 -7.07 -14.57 -8.87
C ALA A 298 -8.30 -15.36 -9.35
N VAL A 299 -9.38 -14.65 -9.71
CA VAL A 299 -10.64 -15.25 -10.17
C VAL A 299 -10.98 -14.76 -11.57
N PHE A 300 -11.48 -13.51 -11.72
CA PHE A 300 -12.05 -13.01 -12.98
C PHE A 300 -11.09 -13.05 -14.17
N PHE A 301 -9.84 -12.68 -14.01
CA PHE A 301 -8.89 -12.68 -15.10
C PHE A 301 -8.43 -14.10 -15.50
N PRO A 302 -8.00 -14.95 -14.54
CA PRO A 302 -7.62 -16.32 -14.86
C PRO A 302 -8.76 -17.17 -15.44
N GLU A 303 -10.00 -17.03 -14.98
CA GLU A 303 -11.14 -17.77 -15.57
C GLU A 303 -11.35 -17.43 -17.04
N GLN A 304 -11.21 -16.14 -17.42
CA GLN A 304 -11.30 -15.72 -18.82
C GLN A 304 -10.11 -16.26 -19.63
N GLN A 305 -8.89 -16.20 -19.10
CA GLN A 305 -7.70 -16.75 -19.77
C GLN A 305 -7.81 -18.25 -20.01
N LEU A 306 -8.28 -19.00 -19.02
CA LEU A 306 -8.49 -20.45 -19.11
C LEU A 306 -9.62 -20.78 -20.08
N ALA A 307 -10.73 -20.02 -20.03
CA ALA A 307 -11.87 -20.18 -20.93
C ALA A 307 -11.49 -20.03 -22.42
N MET A 308 -10.56 -19.13 -22.71
CA MET A 308 -10.09 -18.90 -24.09
C MET A 308 -9.38 -20.12 -24.72
N ASN A 309 -8.81 -20.99 -23.88
CA ASN A 309 -8.03 -22.17 -24.30
C ASN A 309 -7.02 -21.85 -25.42
N ASP A 310 -6.26 -20.76 -25.24
CA ASP A 310 -5.37 -20.19 -26.26
C ASP A 310 -3.97 -19.84 -25.66
N ASN A 311 -3.47 -20.70 -24.79
CA ASN A 311 -2.14 -20.65 -24.18
C ASN A 311 -1.78 -19.28 -23.56
N TRP A 312 -2.75 -18.58 -23.01
CA TRP A 312 -2.48 -17.36 -22.27
C TRP A 312 -1.68 -17.63 -21.00
N LYS A 313 -0.64 -16.83 -20.78
CA LYS A 313 0.14 -16.92 -19.55
C LYS A 313 -0.67 -16.39 -18.37
N THR A 314 -1.02 -17.28 -17.46
CA THR A 314 -1.64 -16.94 -16.17
C THR A 314 -0.58 -16.57 -15.15
N VAL A 315 -0.98 -15.89 -14.08
CA VAL A 315 -0.06 -15.39 -13.05
C VAL A 315 0.58 -16.52 -12.23
N ASP A 316 1.93 -16.52 -12.13
CA ASP A 316 2.68 -17.45 -11.29
C ASP A 316 2.81 -16.97 -9.84
N MET A 317 3.03 -15.66 -9.66
CA MET A 317 3.22 -15.03 -8.37
C MET A 317 2.30 -13.82 -8.21
N LEU A 318 1.42 -13.88 -7.22
CA LEU A 318 0.53 -12.78 -6.88
C LEU A 318 0.89 -12.23 -5.50
N LYS A 319 1.36 -10.97 -5.47
CA LYS A 319 1.70 -10.24 -4.26
C LYS A 319 0.60 -9.23 -3.95
N ALA A 320 -0.15 -9.48 -2.89
CA ALA A 320 -1.14 -8.55 -2.38
C ALA A 320 -0.58 -7.81 -1.16
N MET A 321 -0.74 -6.49 -1.14
CA MET A 321 -0.46 -5.64 0.01
C MET A 321 -1.76 -5.35 0.77
N ASN A 322 -1.67 -5.29 2.09
CA ASN A 322 -2.75 -4.80 2.94
C ASN A 322 -2.84 -3.27 2.86
N PHE A 323 -3.80 -2.66 3.57
CA PHE A 323 -3.97 -1.21 3.49
C PHE A 323 -2.93 -0.47 4.33
N LEU A 324 -2.41 0.61 3.76
CA LEU A 324 -1.68 1.61 4.51
C LEU A 324 -2.66 2.63 5.05
N ASN A 325 -2.68 2.83 6.35
CA ASN A 325 -3.34 3.94 7.02
C ASN A 325 -2.35 5.11 7.18
N PHE A 326 -2.87 6.27 7.54
CA PHE A 326 -2.07 7.47 7.77
C PHE A 326 -2.53 8.16 9.04
N GLU A 327 -1.61 8.34 10.00
CA GLU A 327 -1.88 8.99 11.30
C GLU A 327 -3.16 8.46 11.96
N GLY A 328 -3.23 7.14 12.11
CA GLY A 328 -4.30 6.43 12.81
C GLY A 328 -5.61 6.25 12.04
N GLY A 329 -5.66 6.51 10.73
CA GLY A 329 -6.88 6.29 9.94
C GLY A 329 -6.65 6.13 8.44
N LYS A 330 -7.71 5.84 7.71
CA LYS A 330 -7.65 5.70 6.26
C LYS A 330 -7.36 7.03 5.59
N PHE A 331 -6.65 7.01 4.46
CA PHE A 331 -6.53 8.18 3.59
C PHE A 331 -7.91 8.69 3.18
N SER A 332 -8.11 10.01 3.24
CA SER A 332 -9.41 10.62 2.94
C SER A 332 -9.25 12.05 2.41
N LYS A 333 -9.72 12.30 1.19
CA LYS A 333 -9.74 13.65 0.60
C LYS A 333 -10.70 14.58 1.35
N SER A 334 -11.90 14.09 1.67
CA SER A 334 -12.92 14.87 2.36
C SER A 334 -12.49 15.30 3.75
N GLN A 335 -11.73 14.45 4.46
CA GLN A 335 -11.17 14.74 5.78
C GLN A 335 -9.77 15.39 5.72
N LYS A 336 -9.24 15.65 4.53
CA LYS A 336 -7.87 16.17 4.31
C LYS A 336 -6.80 15.35 5.04
N ARG A 337 -7.02 14.03 5.19
CA ARG A 337 -6.08 13.10 5.82
C ARG A 337 -5.24 12.44 4.76
N GLY A 338 -3.92 12.62 4.83
CA GLY A 338 -2.96 11.93 4.00
C GLY A 338 -2.11 12.82 3.11
N ILE A 339 -0.99 12.28 2.69
CA ILE A 339 -0.10 12.88 1.71
C ILE A 339 -0.41 12.26 0.36
N PHE A 340 -0.80 13.10 -0.60
CA PHE A 340 -1.08 12.72 -1.98
C PHE A 340 0.19 12.85 -2.82
N LEU A 341 0.32 12.06 -3.90
CA LEU A 341 1.57 11.94 -4.64
C LEU A 341 2.04 13.28 -5.23
N ASP A 342 1.11 14.10 -5.71
CA ASP A 342 1.44 15.44 -6.23
C ASP A 342 2.12 16.34 -5.18
N SER A 343 1.76 16.19 -3.91
CA SER A 343 2.31 16.99 -2.80
C SER A 343 3.51 16.34 -2.11
N ALA A 344 3.67 15.03 -2.22
CA ALA A 344 4.73 14.28 -1.55
C ALA A 344 6.13 14.73 -2.01
N ILE A 345 6.31 14.93 -3.31
CA ILE A 345 7.60 15.34 -3.90
C ILE A 345 8.00 16.76 -3.48
N ALA A 346 7.02 17.62 -3.21
CA ALA A 346 7.28 18.95 -2.67
C ALA A 346 7.73 18.91 -1.18
N VAL A 347 7.47 17.81 -0.48
CA VAL A 347 7.86 17.59 0.92
C VAL A 347 9.27 17.02 1.02
N ALA A 348 9.56 15.96 0.25
CA ALA A 348 10.84 15.27 0.29
C ALA A 348 11.13 14.59 -1.06
N PRO A 349 12.42 14.34 -1.40
CA PRO A 349 12.80 13.58 -2.59
C PRO A 349 12.17 12.18 -2.64
N ALA A 350 11.96 11.66 -3.85
CA ALA A 350 11.32 10.37 -4.09
C ALA A 350 11.95 9.22 -3.29
N ASP A 351 13.29 9.16 -3.22
CA ASP A 351 14.01 8.07 -2.54
C ASP A 351 13.68 7.98 -1.04
N TYR A 352 13.34 9.11 -0.39
CA TYR A 352 12.94 9.13 1.02
C TYR A 352 11.61 8.39 1.21
N TRP A 353 10.63 8.70 0.35
CA TRP A 353 9.33 8.04 0.34
C TRP A 353 9.43 6.56 -0.02
N ARG A 354 10.20 6.24 -1.08
CA ARG A 354 10.42 4.87 -1.53
C ARG A 354 10.96 4.01 -0.41
N TYR A 355 12.04 4.44 0.24
CA TYR A 355 12.67 3.70 1.33
C TYR A 355 11.76 3.57 2.55
N ALA A 356 11.18 4.67 3.03
CA ALA A 356 10.35 4.68 4.23
C ALA A 356 9.06 3.87 4.07
N LEU A 357 8.43 3.91 2.89
CA LEU A 357 7.25 3.12 2.58
C LEU A 357 7.57 1.62 2.55
N LEU A 358 8.70 1.22 1.94
CA LEU A 358 9.13 -0.17 1.91
C LEU A 358 9.53 -0.69 3.30
N ALA A 359 10.20 0.12 4.11
CA ALA A 359 10.52 -0.21 5.50
C ALA A 359 9.27 -0.41 6.36
N ASN A 360 8.14 0.16 5.95
CA ASN A 360 6.85 0.09 6.62
C ASN A 360 5.77 -0.60 5.76
N ALA A 361 6.16 -1.45 4.81
CA ALA A 361 5.24 -2.07 3.88
C ALA A 361 4.15 -2.90 4.60
N PRO A 362 2.86 -2.75 4.24
CA PRO A 362 1.76 -3.47 4.86
C PRO A 362 1.63 -4.90 4.30
N GLU A 363 2.63 -5.77 4.54
CA GLU A 363 2.72 -7.09 3.91
C GLU A 363 1.86 -8.14 4.62
N THR A 364 1.78 -8.11 5.95
CA THR A 364 1.05 -9.10 6.76
C THR A 364 -0.32 -8.60 7.22
N ASP A 365 -0.37 -7.34 7.64
CA ASP A 365 -1.55 -6.66 8.18
C ASP A 365 -1.64 -5.23 7.66
N ASP A 366 -2.80 -4.59 7.88
CA ASP A 366 -2.95 -3.15 7.67
C ASP A 366 -1.95 -2.43 8.59
N ASN A 367 -1.21 -1.48 8.04
CA ASN A 367 -0.16 -0.76 8.77
C ASN A 367 -0.45 0.74 8.81
N ASP A 368 0.10 1.43 9.81
CA ASP A 368 -0.04 2.88 9.94
C ASP A 368 1.27 3.59 9.59
N PHE A 369 1.19 4.57 8.71
CA PHE A 369 2.30 5.42 8.33
C PHE A 369 2.18 6.75 9.04
N THR A 370 3.20 7.10 9.81
CA THR A 370 3.26 8.39 10.52
C THR A 370 4.42 9.24 10.02
N ILE A 371 4.27 10.56 10.08
CA ILE A 371 5.31 11.52 9.69
C ILE A 371 6.54 11.37 10.60
N ALA A 372 6.32 11.12 11.89
CA ALA A 372 7.40 10.88 12.84
C ALA A 372 8.24 9.65 12.44
N ARG A 373 7.59 8.54 12.11
CA ARG A 373 8.30 7.33 11.65
C ARG A 373 9.01 7.53 10.32
N PHE A 374 8.41 8.29 9.41
CA PHE A 374 9.06 8.67 8.15
C PHE A 374 10.38 9.42 8.41
N ALA A 375 10.35 10.44 9.26
CA ALA A 375 11.55 11.21 9.61
C ALA A 375 12.60 10.34 10.33
N ASP A 376 12.17 9.45 11.23
CA ASP A 376 13.06 8.55 11.96
C ASP A 376 13.82 7.61 11.02
N VAL A 377 13.12 6.94 10.10
CA VAL A 377 13.72 6.04 9.10
C VAL A 377 14.69 6.80 8.18
N VAL A 378 14.29 7.95 7.65
CA VAL A 378 15.17 8.76 6.79
C VAL A 378 16.41 9.21 7.55
N ASN A 379 16.25 9.70 8.78
CA ASN A 379 17.34 10.22 9.57
C ASN A 379 18.33 9.15 10.04
N LYS A 380 17.83 7.99 10.44
CA LYS A 380 18.67 6.89 10.96
C LYS A 380 19.33 6.12 9.83
N ASP A 381 18.55 5.63 8.88
CA ASP A 381 19.02 4.67 7.90
C ASP A 381 19.68 5.37 6.70
N LEU A 382 19.00 6.35 6.08
CA LEU A 382 19.52 7.01 4.90
C LEU A 382 20.59 8.04 5.23
N ASN A 383 20.29 9.01 6.10
CA ASN A 383 21.25 10.06 6.42
C ASN A 383 22.34 9.56 7.37
N GLY A 384 21.95 8.90 8.49
CA GLY A 384 22.87 8.49 9.55
C GLY A 384 23.76 7.32 9.20
N MET A 385 23.26 6.32 8.49
CA MET A 385 24.05 5.16 8.09
C MET A 385 24.68 5.36 6.71
N LEU A 386 23.89 5.38 5.64
CA LEU A 386 24.41 5.40 4.26
C LEU A 386 25.07 6.72 3.91
N GLY A 387 24.39 7.84 4.09
CA GLY A 387 24.89 9.16 3.71
C GLY A 387 26.13 9.57 4.50
N ASN A 388 26.14 9.30 5.80
CA ASN A 388 27.28 9.59 6.68
C ASN A 388 28.49 8.70 6.31
N PHE A 389 28.29 7.40 6.03
CA PHE A 389 29.34 6.51 5.59
C PHE A 389 30.02 7.05 4.33
N VAL A 390 29.26 7.28 3.26
CA VAL A 390 29.78 7.78 1.99
C VAL A 390 30.52 9.12 2.17
N SER A 391 29.93 10.07 2.90
CA SER A 391 30.53 11.38 3.14
C SER A 391 31.84 11.30 3.92
N ARG A 392 31.92 10.44 4.95
CA ARG A 392 33.13 10.25 5.77
C ARG A 392 34.26 9.62 4.95
N VAL A 393 33.96 8.55 4.19
CA VAL A 393 34.96 7.89 3.32
C VAL A 393 35.53 8.88 2.34
N CYS A 394 34.69 9.55 1.55
CA CYS A 394 35.17 10.48 0.52
C CYS A 394 35.96 11.68 1.10
N LYS A 395 35.45 12.31 2.16
CA LYS A 395 36.10 13.47 2.79
C LYS A 395 37.45 13.12 3.44
N LEU A 396 37.50 11.96 4.14
CA LEU A 396 38.74 11.54 4.79
C LEU A 396 39.78 11.18 3.76
N THR A 397 39.42 10.51 2.67
CA THR A 397 40.32 10.16 1.58
C THR A 397 40.81 11.41 0.85
N ALA A 398 39.93 12.31 0.43
CA ALA A 398 40.30 13.53 -0.25
C ALA A 398 41.30 14.38 0.56
N LYS A 399 41.10 14.45 1.87
CA LYS A 399 41.96 15.21 2.78
C LYS A 399 43.41 14.64 2.88
N ASN A 400 43.56 13.29 2.87
CA ASN A 400 44.83 12.65 3.24
C ASN A 400 45.50 11.92 2.07
N PHE A 401 44.77 11.55 1.02
CA PHE A 401 45.24 10.80 -0.14
C PHE A 401 45.00 11.53 -1.49
N GLY A 402 44.39 12.73 -1.44
CA GLY A 402 43.87 13.38 -2.64
C GLY A 402 42.60 12.73 -3.16
N ASN A 403 42.18 13.10 -4.38
CA ASN A 403 40.95 12.61 -4.99
C ASN A 403 41.13 11.29 -5.76
N ASN A 404 42.00 10.41 -5.26
CA ASN A 404 42.24 9.09 -5.84
C ASN A 404 41.97 8.00 -4.82
N VAL A 405 41.34 6.91 -5.24
CA VAL A 405 41.15 5.74 -4.41
C VAL A 405 42.51 5.17 -4.00
N PRO A 406 42.80 5.01 -2.69
CA PRO A 406 44.07 4.46 -2.24
C PRO A 406 44.26 3.00 -2.70
N ASN A 407 45.49 2.49 -2.56
CA ASN A 407 45.78 1.10 -2.94
C ASN A 407 45.09 0.10 -2.04
N ALA A 408 44.60 -0.99 -2.64
CA ALA A 408 43.97 -2.10 -1.95
C ALA A 408 44.93 -2.80 -0.97
N GLY A 409 44.37 -3.33 0.09
CA GLY A 409 45.01 -4.25 1.02
C GLY A 409 44.79 -5.71 0.67
N ALA A 410 45.21 -6.60 1.56
CA ALA A 410 44.79 -8.00 1.52
C ALA A 410 43.25 -8.07 1.79
N PRO A 411 42.52 -8.96 1.10
CA PRO A 411 41.13 -9.18 1.38
C PRO A 411 40.88 -9.51 2.87
N ASP A 412 39.78 -9.00 3.44
CA ASP A 412 39.31 -9.37 4.78
C ASP A 412 38.27 -10.49 4.65
N PRO A 413 38.62 -11.77 4.92
CA PRO A 413 37.68 -12.89 4.74
C PRO A 413 36.50 -12.84 5.68
N GLU A 414 36.63 -12.21 6.86
CA GLU A 414 35.54 -12.06 7.82
C GLU A 414 34.51 -11.09 7.27
N LEU A 415 34.96 -9.92 6.78
CA LEU A 415 34.11 -8.93 6.13
C LEU A 415 33.42 -9.50 4.89
N GLU A 416 34.18 -10.21 4.03
CA GLU A 416 33.62 -10.85 2.83
C GLU A 416 32.53 -11.86 3.19
N SER A 417 32.75 -12.68 4.24
CA SER A 417 31.75 -13.65 4.70
C SER A 417 30.48 -12.97 5.19
N GLN A 418 30.60 -11.95 6.04
CA GLN A 418 29.43 -11.20 6.57
C GLN A 418 28.64 -10.51 5.47
N ILE A 419 29.30 -9.90 4.49
CA ILE A 419 28.65 -9.25 3.35
C ILE A 419 27.92 -10.28 2.49
N ASN A 420 28.55 -11.41 2.16
CA ASN A 420 27.97 -12.43 1.31
C ASN A 420 26.73 -13.09 1.99
N GLU A 421 26.76 -13.32 3.30
CA GLU A 421 25.61 -13.80 4.05
C GLU A 421 24.45 -12.82 3.96
N LYS A 422 24.70 -11.54 4.23
CA LYS A 422 23.67 -10.50 4.21
C LYS A 422 23.15 -10.22 2.80
N LEU A 423 24.03 -10.33 1.77
CA LEU A 423 23.63 -10.24 0.38
C LEU A 423 22.71 -11.40 -0.05
N ALA A 424 22.99 -12.61 0.44
CA ALA A 424 22.14 -13.76 0.19
C ALA A 424 20.74 -13.58 0.83
N GLU A 425 20.67 -13.08 2.07
CA GLU A 425 19.40 -12.74 2.72
C GLU A 425 18.60 -11.69 1.90
N LEU A 426 19.27 -10.61 1.48
CA LEU A 426 18.64 -9.56 0.67
C LEU A 426 18.10 -10.11 -0.66
N THR A 427 18.91 -10.90 -1.34
CA THR A 427 18.54 -11.52 -2.62
C THR A 427 17.36 -12.48 -2.47
N SER A 428 17.36 -13.30 -1.41
CA SER A 428 16.26 -14.21 -1.10
C SER A 428 14.95 -13.46 -0.81
N ALA A 429 15.03 -12.40 0.01
CA ALA A 429 13.89 -11.57 0.36
C ALA A 429 13.28 -10.89 -0.88
N LEU A 430 14.11 -10.42 -1.82
CA LEU A 430 13.63 -9.82 -3.06
C LEU A 430 12.95 -10.83 -3.98
N TYR A 431 13.50 -12.04 -4.14
CA TYR A 431 12.81 -13.11 -4.90
C TYR A 431 11.48 -13.53 -4.26
N ALA A 432 11.39 -13.49 -2.94
CA ALA A 432 10.14 -13.76 -2.20
C ALA A 432 9.18 -12.57 -2.15
N CYS A 433 9.59 -11.41 -2.67
CA CYS A 433 8.85 -10.13 -2.54
C CYS A 433 8.54 -9.77 -1.08
N GLU A 434 9.46 -10.04 -0.16
CA GLU A 434 9.40 -9.69 1.26
C GLU A 434 10.15 -8.36 1.50
N PHE A 435 9.51 -7.25 1.22
CA PHE A 435 10.16 -5.94 1.12
C PHE A 435 10.68 -5.41 2.45
N ARG A 436 9.97 -5.65 3.57
CA ARG A 436 10.48 -5.28 4.91
C ARG A 436 11.74 -6.07 5.26
N ALA A 437 11.76 -7.37 4.96
CA ALA A 437 12.95 -8.20 5.15
C ALA A 437 14.09 -7.74 4.25
N ALA A 438 13.81 -7.40 3.00
CA ALA A 438 14.78 -6.84 2.06
C ALA A 438 15.39 -5.52 2.57
N ILE A 439 14.57 -4.59 3.06
CA ILE A 439 15.07 -3.33 3.67
C ILE A 439 15.89 -3.62 4.94
N ALA A 440 15.51 -4.57 5.77
CA ALA A 440 16.28 -4.95 6.94
C ALA A 440 17.67 -5.53 6.57
N ALA A 441 17.73 -6.39 5.56
CA ALA A 441 18.99 -6.93 5.04
C ALA A 441 19.87 -5.84 4.39
N LEU A 442 19.27 -4.94 3.59
CA LEU A 442 19.96 -3.79 3.00
C LEU A 442 20.57 -2.89 4.08
N ARG A 443 19.79 -2.57 5.11
CA ARG A 443 20.26 -1.82 6.28
C ARG A 443 21.41 -2.54 6.99
N GLY A 444 21.35 -3.87 7.08
CA GLY A 444 22.42 -4.71 7.61
C GLY A 444 23.73 -4.55 6.86
N LEU A 445 23.70 -4.48 5.52
CA LEU A 445 24.87 -4.18 4.70
C LEU A 445 25.49 -2.82 5.03
N TYR A 446 24.65 -1.77 5.18
CA TYR A 446 25.13 -0.44 5.58
C TYR A 446 25.76 -0.46 6.99
N ALA A 447 25.21 -1.25 7.92
CA ALA A 447 25.74 -1.39 9.27
C ALA A 447 27.14 -2.05 9.24
N ILE A 448 27.31 -3.15 8.49
CA ILE A 448 28.60 -3.82 8.29
C ILE A 448 29.66 -2.84 7.82
N GLY A 449 29.36 -1.99 6.82
CA GLY A 449 30.33 -0.99 6.35
C GLY A 449 30.72 0.03 7.42
N ASN A 450 29.76 0.53 8.20
CA ASN A 450 30.05 1.46 9.30
C ASN A 450 30.85 0.80 10.44
N GLU A 451 30.55 -0.44 10.77
CA GLU A 451 31.28 -1.25 11.78
C GLU A 451 32.72 -1.52 11.32
N TYR A 452 32.92 -1.91 10.05
CA TYR A 452 34.24 -2.09 9.46
C TYR A 452 35.08 -0.81 9.55
N MET A 453 34.55 0.33 9.09
CA MET A 453 35.24 1.62 9.16
C MET A 453 35.56 2.01 10.61
N THR A 454 34.71 1.69 11.57
CA THR A 454 34.92 1.95 12.99
C THR A 454 35.99 1.01 13.58
N LYS A 455 36.00 -0.27 13.19
CA LYS A 455 37.01 -1.27 13.63
C LYS A 455 38.41 -0.90 13.12
N CYS A 456 38.53 -0.44 11.89
CA CYS A 456 39.80 -0.09 11.27
C CYS A 456 40.36 1.29 11.68
N GLU A 457 39.53 2.19 12.19
CA GLU A 457 39.90 3.54 12.64
C GLU A 457 40.85 4.29 11.71
N PRO A 458 40.57 4.49 10.38
CA PRO A 458 41.49 5.06 9.44
C PRO A 458 41.93 6.48 9.85
N TRP A 459 41.17 7.23 10.60
CA TRP A 459 41.53 8.54 11.18
C TRP A 459 42.65 8.42 12.24
N ALA A 460 42.65 7.32 13.03
CA ALA A 460 43.71 7.06 14.02
C ALA A 460 44.99 6.61 13.32
N SER A 461 44.89 5.73 12.29
CA SER A 461 46.02 5.30 11.46
C SER A 461 46.73 6.50 10.79
N VAL A 462 45.96 7.42 10.17
CA VAL A 462 46.53 8.67 9.61
C VAL A 462 47.25 9.50 10.69
N LYS A 463 46.66 9.67 11.86
CA LYS A 463 47.24 10.43 12.97
C LYS A 463 48.57 9.82 13.46
N ASN A 464 48.65 8.50 13.45
CA ASN A 464 49.84 7.75 13.87
C ASN A 464 50.88 7.56 12.78
N GLY A 465 50.66 8.09 11.54
CA GLY A 465 51.55 7.97 10.41
C GLY A 465 51.43 6.66 9.62
N ASP A 466 50.55 5.79 9.98
CA ASP A 466 50.25 4.55 9.22
C ASP A 466 49.32 4.86 8.02
N MET A 467 49.94 5.47 7.00
CA MET A 467 49.21 5.82 5.77
C MET A 467 48.83 4.59 4.93
N ALA A 468 49.59 3.51 5.04
CA ALA A 468 49.31 2.26 4.32
C ALA A 468 48.03 1.59 4.87
N GLY A 469 47.96 1.39 6.17
CA GLY A 469 46.80 0.81 6.83
C GLY A 469 45.53 1.67 6.64
N ALA A 470 45.68 3.00 6.76
CA ALA A 470 44.57 3.92 6.47
C ALA A 470 44.08 3.82 5.02
N GLY A 471 45.03 3.74 4.06
CA GLY A 471 44.70 3.61 2.64
C GLY A 471 43.98 2.30 2.31
N GLN A 472 44.45 1.19 2.85
CA GLN A 472 43.78 -0.13 2.70
C GLN A 472 42.33 -0.13 3.22
N CYS A 473 42.13 0.39 4.43
CA CYS A 473 40.79 0.52 4.99
C CYS A 473 39.85 1.38 4.12
N LEU A 474 40.37 2.52 3.62
CA LEU A 474 39.57 3.42 2.79
C LEU A 474 39.30 2.84 1.40
N ASN A 475 40.24 2.08 0.81
CA ASN A 475 39.98 1.34 -0.44
C ASN A 475 38.79 0.38 -0.25
N GLU A 476 38.81 -0.45 0.81
CA GLU A 476 37.72 -1.37 1.13
C GLU A 476 36.39 -0.64 1.29
N CYS A 477 36.39 0.55 1.95
CA CYS A 477 35.18 1.38 2.05
C CYS A 477 34.69 1.88 0.68
N PHE A 478 35.57 2.14 -0.30
CA PHE A 478 35.15 2.46 -1.68
C PHE A 478 34.53 1.25 -2.40
N GLN A 479 35.04 0.05 -2.18
CA GLN A 479 34.42 -1.18 -2.69
C GLN A 479 33.01 -1.34 -2.12
N LEU A 480 32.82 -1.02 -0.83
CA LEU A 480 31.50 -1.04 -0.18
C LEU A 480 30.56 0.04 -0.73
N ILE A 481 31.06 1.22 -1.11
CA ILE A 481 30.23 2.26 -1.77
C ILE A 481 29.71 1.75 -3.12
N ASP A 482 30.55 1.09 -3.93
CA ASP A 482 30.11 0.47 -5.19
C ASP A 482 29.05 -0.61 -4.93
N LEU A 483 29.29 -1.50 -3.97
CA LEU A 483 28.30 -2.51 -3.58
C LEU A 483 26.98 -1.86 -3.13
N PHE A 484 27.04 -0.85 -2.26
CA PHE A 484 25.85 -0.15 -1.75
C PHE A 484 25.08 0.53 -2.87
N ALA A 485 25.74 1.10 -3.87
CA ALA A 485 25.07 1.66 -5.04
C ALA A 485 24.25 0.58 -5.78
N ARG A 486 24.87 -0.57 -6.05
CA ARG A 486 24.24 -1.69 -6.77
C ARG A 486 23.04 -2.25 -6.04
N VAL A 487 23.18 -2.58 -4.75
CA VAL A 487 22.09 -3.20 -3.95
C VAL A 487 21.00 -2.21 -3.56
N SER A 488 21.29 -0.90 -3.56
CA SER A 488 20.31 0.15 -3.29
C SER A 488 19.50 0.56 -4.50
N ALA A 489 19.99 0.31 -5.72
CA ALA A 489 19.38 0.78 -6.97
C ALA A 489 17.90 0.39 -7.15
N PRO A 490 17.43 -0.81 -6.77
CA PRO A 490 16.02 -1.13 -6.83
C PRO A 490 15.15 -0.27 -5.89
N PHE A 491 15.66 0.13 -4.74
CA PHE A 491 14.92 0.82 -3.67
C PHE A 491 14.99 2.35 -3.79
N ILE A 492 16.18 2.89 -3.95
CA ILE A 492 16.52 4.33 -3.96
C ILE A 492 17.40 4.67 -5.18
N PRO A 493 16.82 4.58 -6.39
CA PRO A 493 17.59 4.67 -7.64
C PRO A 493 18.38 5.98 -7.81
N ASN A 494 17.81 7.12 -7.38
CA ASN A 494 18.50 8.40 -7.53
C ASN A 494 19.76 8.50 -6.63
N ALA A 495 19.72 7.94 -5.42
CA ALA A 495 20.86 7.88 -4.54
C ALA A 495 21.91 6.87 -5.05
N ALA A 496 21.47 5.75 -5.62
CA ALA A 496 22.36 4.77 -6.26
C ALA A 496 23.14 5.38 -7.42
N GLU A 497 22.48 6.12 -8.31
CA GLU A 497 23.12 6.84 -9.42
C GLU A 497 24.13 7.89 -8.91
N LYS A 498 23.78 8.62 -7.84
CA LYS A 498 24.71 9.58 -7.22
C LYS A 498 25.94 8.89 -6.62
N MET A 499 25.77 7.71 -6.00
CA MET A 499 26.91 6.93 -5.48
C MET A 499 27.81 6.42 -6.61
N GLN A 500 27.23 5.94 -7.73
CA GLN A 500 28.02 5.58 -8.92
C GLN A 500 28.74 6.77 -9.55
N ALA A 501 28.13 7.94 -9.55
CA ALA A 501 28.72 9.16 -10.09
C ALA A 501 29.90 9.70 -9.24
N ILE A 502 30.19 9.12 -8.08
CA ILE A 502 31.39 9.41 -7.28
C ILE A 502 32.66 9.02 -8.05
N PHE A 503 32.63 7.90 -8.76
CA PHE A 503 33.75 7.32 -9.47
C PHE A 503 33.87 7.89 -10.89
N ALA A 504 35.09 8.20 -11.33
CA ALA A 504 35.36 8.59 -12.72
C ALA A 504 35.02 7.43 -13.68
N ASP A 505 35.33 6.20 -13.29
CA ASP A 505 35.01 4.99 -14.01
C ASP A 505 33.59 4.49 -13.53
N LYS A 506 32.59 4.72 -14.37
CA LYS A 506 31.24 4.27 -14.07
C LYS A 506 31.12 2.76 -14.24
N HIS A 507 30.73 2.08 -13.17
CA HIS A 507 30.36 0.69 -13.22
C HIS A 507 28.86 0.55 -13.48
N ASP A 508 28.45 -0.61 -14.01
CA ASP A 508 27.02 -0.93 -14.10
C ASP A 508 26.41 -1.20 -12.73
N LEU A 509 25.08 -1.07 -12.63
CA LEU A 509 24.32 -1.39 -11.43
C LEU A 509 23.77 -2.84 -11.46
N SER A 510 24.52 -3.78 -12.08
CA SER A 510 24.15 -5.19 -12.10
C SER A 510 24.11 -5.76 -10.68
N TRP A 511 23.16 -6.67 -10.43
CA TRP A 511 22.99 -7.28 -9.12
C TRP A 511 24.20 -8.16 -8.75
N PRO A 512 24.83 -7.95 -7.59
CA PRO A 512 25.97 -8.74 -7.18
C PRO A 512 25.54 -10.15 -6.77
N THR A 513 26.22 -11.18 -7.25
CA THR A 513 26.04 -12.58 -6.81
C THR A 513 26.90 -12.93 -5.61
N LYS A 514 27.98 -12.17 -5.42
CA LYS A 514 28.90 -12.22 -4.28
C LYS A 514 29.59 -10.87 -4.14
N TYR A 515 30.22 -10.65 -3.02
CA TYR A 515 31.11 -9.49 -2.82
C TYR A 515 32.35 -9.63 -3.70
N GLU A 516 32.73 -8.55 -4.36
CA GLU A 516 33.89 -8.47 -5.24
C GLU A 516 34.40 -7.04 -5.31
N HIS A 517 35.72 -6.87 -5.42
CA HIS A 517 36.35 -5.58 -5.63
C HIS A 517 36.24 -5.18 -7.11
N ARG A 518 35.59 -4.06 -7.38
CA ARG A 518 35.39 -3.51 -8.75
C ARG A 518 36.00 -2.17 -8.95
N VAL A 519 36.25 -1.42 -7.87
CA VAL A 519 36.91 -0.10 -7.93
C VAL A 519 38.42 -0.31 -7.99
N SER A 520 39.03 0.14 -9.06
CA SER A 520 40.48 -0.01 -9.24
C SER A 520 41.28 0.97 -8.37
N ASP A 521 42.52 0.59 -7.99
CA ASP A 521 43.45 1.47 -7.31
C ASP A 521 43.74 2.71 -8.16
N GLY A 522 43.81 3.87 -7.51
CA GLY A 522 44.11 5.14 -8.17
C GLY A 522 43.01 5.76 -9.00
N VAL A 523 41.81 5.14 -9.05
CA VAL A 523 40.66 5.76 -9.72
C VAL A 523 40.35 7.10 -9.09
N GLU A 524 40.18 8.13 -9.93
CA GLU A 524 39.77 9.45 -9.48
C GLU A 524 38.28 9.40 -8.98
N PHE A 525 38.06 10.07 -7.87
CA PHE A 525 36.70 10.21 -7.33
C PHE A 525 36.36 11.66 -6.99
N THR A 526 35.08 11.97 -6.99
CA THR A 526 34.57 13.28 -6.60
C THR A 526 33.90 13.18 -5.23
N VAL A 527 34.22 14.09 -4.31
CA VAL A 527 33.51 14.19 -3.02
C VAL A 527 32.09 14.65 -3.30
N PRO A 528 31.09 13.82 -3.04
CA PRO A 528 29.70 14.18 -3.35
C PRO A 528 29.19 15.24 -2.38
N GLU A 529 28.19 16.00 -2.82
CA GLU A 529 27.29 16.68 -1.88
C GLU A 529 26.59 15.66 -0.99
N ASN A 530 25.92 16.12 0.07
CA ASN A 530 25.18 15.21 0.94
C ASN A 530 24.16 14.42 0.13
N LEU A 531 24.21 13.09 0.21
CA LEU A 531 23.24 12.20 -0.46
C LEU A 531 21.84 12.42 0.11
N PHE A 532 21.77 12.66 1.42
CA PHE A 532 20.52 12.85 2.14
C PHE A 532 20.63 14.01 3.12
N ASN A 533 19.54 14.76 3.28
CA ASN A 533 19.39 15.79 4.28
C ASN A 533 18.54 15.27 5.44
N ARG A 534 18.83 15.74 6.63
CA ARG A 534 18.06 15.41 7.82
C ARG A 534 16.68 16.08 7.76
N ILE A 535 15.66 15.36 8.21
CA ILE A 535 14.33 15.89 8.50
C ILE A 535 14.35 16.29 9.98
N ASP A 536 14.27 17.58 10.26
CA ASP A 536 14.29 18.10 11.63
C ASP A 536 12.89 18.09 12.28
N ASP A 537 12.87 18.30 13.58
CA ASP A 537 11.63 18.26 14.38
C ASP A 537 10.65 19.38 13.96
N GLU A 538 11.16 20.54 13.52
CA GLU A 538 10.33 21.64 13.02
C GLU A 538 9.59 21.23 11.75
N MET A 539 10.28 20.54 10.85
CA MET A 539 9.67 20.00 9.62
C MET A 539 8.61 18.93 9.95
N VAL A 540 8.92 18.03 10.90
CA VAL A 540 7.95 17.02 11.39
C VAL A 540 6.68 17.68 11.91
N LEU A 541 6.81 18.71 12.74
CA LEU A 541 5.66 19.45 13.27
C LEU A 541 4.84 20.09 12.15
N LYS A 542 5.48 20.82 11.23
CA LYS A 542 4.81 21.46 10.08
C LYS A 542 4.07 20.47 9.19
N LEU A 543 4.67 19.31 8.93
CA LEU A 543 4.04 18.26 8.13
C LEU A 543 2.85 17.63 8.85
N THR A 544 2.99 17.40 10.17
CA THR A 544 1.91 16.85 10.99
C THR A 544 0.73 17.82 11.04
N GLU A 545 0.96 19.10 11.26
CA GLU A 545 -0.09 20.13 11.24
C GLU A 545 -0.80 20.23 9.88
N LYS A 546 -0.07 20.03 8.81
CA LYS A 546 -0.60 20.15 7.43
C LYS A 546 -1.38 18.93 6.96
N TYR A 547 -0.91 17.71 7.29
CA TYR A 547 -1.39 16.47 6.67
C TYR A 547 -2.02 15.47 7.64
N ALA A 548 -1.71 15.56 8.95
CA ALA A 548 -2.42 14.75 9.92
C ALA A 548 -3.87 15.25 10.07
N PRO A 549 -4.80 14.37 10.41
CA PRO A 549 -6.17 14.78 10.64
C PRO A 549 -6.16 15.81 11.78
N LYS A 550 -6.84 16.93 11.57
CA LYS A 550 -7.23 17.74 12.72
C LYS A 550 -8.04 16.82 13.62
N GLN A 551 -7.68 16.74 14.89
CA GLN A 551 -8.48 16.00 15.86
C GLN A 551 -9.93 16.42 15.66
N ASP A 552 -10.81 15.45 15.41
CA ASP A 552 -12.24 15.72 15.28
C ASP A 552 -12.63 16.41 16.60
N GLU A 553 -13.00 17.68 16.55
CA GLU A 553 -13.41 18.43 17.74
C GLU A 553 -14.61 17.77 18.45
N ASN A 554 -15.24 16.80 17.77
CA ASN A 554 -16.34 15.98 18.24
C ASN A 554 -15.91 14.65 18.90
N ILE A 555 -14.63 14.26 18.90
CA ILE A 555 -14.20 13.10 19.69
C ILE A 555 -14.06 13.54 21.13
N PRO A 556 -14.87 13.01 22.06
CA PRO A 556 -14.75 13.37 23.46
C PRO A 556 -13.36 13.03 23.97
N THR A 557 -12.67 14.04 24.50
CA THR A 557 -11.36 13.86 25.13
C THR A 557 -11.54 13.37 26.57
N PRO A 558 -10.62 12.55 27.10
CA PRO A 558 -10.60 12.23 28.52
C PRO A 558 -10.60 13.49 29.37
N ILE A 559 -11.32 13.44 30.48
CA ILE A 559 -11.47 14.56 31.41
C ILE A 559 -11.07 14.16 32.83
N VAL A 560 -10.70 15.12 33.63
CA VAL A 560 -10.55 14.92 35.09
C VAL A 560 -11.93 14.76 35.69
N ALA A 561 -12.13 13.71 36.49
CA ALA A 561 -13.42 13.42 37.12
C ALA A 561 -13.21 12.88 38.54
N GLU A 562 -14.20 13.05 39.41
CA GLU A 562 -14.18 12.61 40.80
C GLU A 562 -15.25 11.55 41.05
N ILE A 563 -14.91 10.50 41.79
CA ILE A 563 -15.89 9.49 42.22
C ILE A 563 -16.72 10.07 43.36
N ALA A 564 -17.98 10.40 43.10
CA ALA A 564 -18.91 10.99 44.07
C ALA A 564 -19.59 9.94 44.94
N ASP A 565 -19.87 8.74 44.42
CA ASP A 565 -20.52 7.63 45.14
C ASP A 565 -20.02 6.28 44.63
N VAL A 566 -19.98 5.28 45.51
CA VAL A 566 -19.56 3.90 45.20
C VAL A 566 -20.58 2.93 45.79
N LYS A 567 -21.14 2.06 44.93
CA LYS A 567 -22.07 0.97 45.31
C LYS A 567 -21.51 -0.36 44.87
N ASN A 568 -21.76 -1.41 45.66
CA ASN A 568 -21.43 -2.77 45.20
C ASN A 568 -22.32 -3.17 44.03
N HIS A 569 -21.75 -3.92 43.11
CA HIS A 569 -22.52 -4.46 41.98
C HIS A 569 -23.48 -5.53 42.47
N PRO A 570 -24.75 -5.59 41.99
CA PRO A 570 -25.79 -6.46 42.54
C PRO A 570 -25.51 -7.97 42.36
N THR A 571 -24.66 -8.36 41.41
CA THR A 571 -24.40 -9.77 41.03
C THR A 571 -22.92 -10.13 40.95
N ARG A 572 -22.01 -9.19 41.19
CA ARG A 572 -20.55 -9.37 41.01
C ARG A 572 -19.79 -8.64 42.13
N ASP A 573 -19.17 -9.41 43.02
CA ASP A 573 -18.45 -8.87 44.18
C ASP A 573 -17.12 -8.17 43.81
N ASP A 574 -16.60 -8.42 42.62
CA ASP A 574 -15.39 -7.82 42.06
C ASP A 574 -15.63 -6.53 41.27
N LEU A 575 -16.91 -6.06 41.22
CA LEU A 575 -17.28 -4.86 40.48
C LEU A 575 -18.00 -3.84 41.40
N HIS A 576 -17.80 -2.57 41.07
CA HIS A 576 -18.47 -1.45 41.72
C HIS A 576 -19.22 -0.60 40.71
N ILE A 577 -20.34 -0.03 41.13
CA ILE A 577 -21.10 0.96 40.36
C ILE A 577 -20.73 2.32 40.93
N LEU A 578 -20.09 3.14 40.12
CA LEU A 578 -19.60 4.46 40.47
C LEU A 578 -20.57 5.51 39.96
N THR A 579 -20.83 6.53 40.79
CA THR A 579 -21.37 7.82 40.33
C THR A 579 -20.17 8.76 40.21
N VAL A 580 -19.84 9.17 38.98
CA VAL A 580 -18.66 9.97 38.70
C VAL A 580 -19.08 11.39 38.32
N ASN A 581 -18.56 12.36 39.06
CA ASN A 581 -18.75 13.80 38.82
C ASN A 581 -17.81 14.26 37.71
N THR A 582 -18.36 14.79 36.63
CA THR A 582 -17.64 15.31 35.47
C THR A 582 -17.40 16.81 35.49
N GLY A 583 -17.86 17.48 36.53
CA GLY A 583 -17.84 18.93 36.65
C GLY A 583 -19.08 19.64 36.09
N ALA A 584 -19.73 19.04 35.08
CA ALA A 584 -20.97 19.54 34.50
C ALA A 584 -22.17 18.66 34.92
N ASP A 585 -21.97 17.35 34.93
CA ASP A 585 -22.99 16.34 35.25
C ASP A 585 -22.38 15.17 36.03
N THR A 586 -23.19 14.14 36.30
CA THR A 586 -22.71 12.87 36.86
C THR A 586 -22.98 11.74 35.85
N VAL A 587 -22.05 10.79 35.77
CA VAL A 587 -22.19 9.60 34.91
C VAL A 587 -22.01 8.31 35.72
N GLN A 588 -22.74 7.27 35.33
CA GLN A 588 -22.62 5.95 35.93
C GLN A 588 -21.53 5.14 35.21
N ILE A 589 -20.58 4.61 35.99
CA ILE A 589 -19.49 3.76 35.48
C ILE A 589 -19.45 2.46 36.26
N VAL A 590 -19.32 1.33 35.59
CA VAL A 590 -19.02 0.04 36.22
C VAL A 590 -17.50 -0.17 36.17
N CYS A 591 -16.88 -0.37 37.33
CA CYS A 591 -15.43 -0.46 37.47
C CYS A 591 -15.02 -1.60 38.40
N GLY A 592 -13.95 -2.34 38.01
CA GLY A 592 -13.36 -3.42 38.80
C GLY A 592 -12.01 -3.04 39.45
N ALA A 593 -11.59 -1.80 39.40
CA ALA A 593 -10.30 -1.40 39.94
C ALA A 593 -10.28 -1.48 41.49
N PRO A 594 -9.23 -2.00 42.12
CA PRO A 594 -9.17 -2.21 43.56
C PRO A 594 -9.02 -0.92 44.38
N ASN A 595 -8.65 0.16 43.75
CA ASN A 595 -8.44 1.46 44.41
C ASN A 595 -9.67 2.38 44.38
N VAL A 596 -10.81 1.88 43.99
CA VAL A 596 -12.07 2.62 43.95
C VAL A 596 -12.45 3.11 45.34
N ARG A 597 -12.69 4.42 45.51
CA ARG A 597 -13.20 5.06 46.71
C ARG A 597 -13.86 6.39 46.39
N VAL A 598 -14.77 6.83 47.27
CA VAL A 598 -15.36 8.17 47.18
C VAL A 598 -14.28 9.24 47.37
N GLY A 599 -14.33 10.29 46.57
CA GLY A 599 -13.37 11.37 46.55
C GLY A 599 -12.12 11.12 45.69
N LEU A 600 -11.96 9.92 45.10
CA LEU A 600 -10.85 9.67 44.19
C LEU A 600 -11.01 10.53 42.93
N ARG A 601 -10.02 11.38 42.65
CA ARG A 601 -9.88 12.08 41.37
C ARG A 601 -9.03 11.26 40.40
N GLY A 602 -9.56 11.03 39.22
CA GLY A 602 -8.92 10.27 38.19
C GLY A 602 -9.30 10.78 36.80
N VAL A 603 -8.95 10.01 35.77
CA VAL A 603 -9.24 10.35 34.37
C VAL A 603 -10.42 9.52 33.92
N LEU A 604 -11.49 10.16 33.47
CA LEU A 604 -12.65 9.57 32.87
C LEU A 604 -12.54 9.67 31.32
N ALA A 605 -12.59 8.56 30.64
CA ALA A 605 -12.84 8.51 29.21
C ALA A 605 -14.35 8.41 28.96
N PRO A 606 -15.00 9.44 28.40
CA PRO A 606 -16.42 9.39 28.07
C PRO A 606 -16.69 8.46 26.85
N VAL A 607 -17.95 8.06 26.66
CA VAL A 607 -18.37 7.33 25.46
C VAL A 607 -18.01 8.12 24.22
N GLY A 608 -17.41 7.45 23.22
CA GLY A 608 -16.87 8.07 22.01
C GLY A 608 -15.37 8.46 22.11
N ALA A 609 -14.78 8.50 23.30
CA ALA A 609 -13.34 8.77 23.46
C ALA A 609 -12.51 7.63 22.85
N LYS A 610 -11.34 7.99 22.31
CA LYS A 610 -10.36 7.03 21.76
C LYS A 610 -9.07 7.16 22.56
N LEU A 611 -8.74 6.11 23.30
CA LEU A 611 -7.51 6.03 24.11
C LEU A 611 -6.35 5.40 23.32
N PRO A 612 -5.09 5.66 23.71
CA PRO A 612 -3.93 4.98 23.16
C PRO A 612 -4.11 3.45 23.19
N GLY A 613 -3.82 2.75 22.09
CA GLY A 613 -3.99 1.29 22.03
C GLY A 613 -5.39 0.78 21.74
N MET A 614 -6.42 1.60 21.80
CA MET A 614 -7.79 1.18 21.43
C MET A 614 -7.99 1.17 19.91
N LYS A 615 -8.45 0.03 19.37
CA LYS A 615 -8.79 -0.10 17.93
C LYS A 615 -10.09 0.63 17.53
N LYS A 616 -11.00 0.87 18.48
CA LYS A 616 -12.30 1.53 18.27
C LYS A 616 -12.56 2.52 19.40
N PRO A 617 -13.34 3.61 19.16
CA PRO A 617 -13.79 4.48 20.22
C PRO A 617 -14.54 3.73 21.33
N LEU A 618 -14.45 4.23 22.55
CA LEU A 618 -15.13 3.68 23.70
C LEU A 618 -16.66 3.71 23.46
N ALA A 619 -17.30 2.56 23.56
CA ALA A 619 -18.75 2.44 23.44
C ALA A 619 -19.41 2.31 24.81
N GLN A 620 -20.64 2.78 24.94
CA GLN A 620 -21.49 2.40 26.05
C GLN A 620 -21.58 0.87 26.14
N ARG A 621 -21.48 0.34 27.36
CA ARG A 621 -21.52 -1.12 27.59
C ARG A 621 -22.44 -1.45 28.74
N THR A 622 -23.09 -2.60 28.63
CA THR A 622 -23.76 -3.25 29.75
C THR A 622 -22.82 -4.27 30.37
N VAL A 623 -22.41 -4.06 31.59
CA VAL A 623 -21.48 -4.93 32.33
C VAL A 623 -22.26 -5.67 33.41
N ALA A 624 -22.36 -6.99 33.27
CA ALA A 624 -23.13 -7.88 34.16
C ALA A 624 -24.55 -7.38 34.49
N GLY A 625 -25.24 -6.79 33.47
CA GLY A 625 -26.62 -6.29 33.60
C GLY A 625 -26.75 -4.83 34.02
N VAL A 626 -25.61 -4.13 34.28
CA VAL A 626 -25.58 -2.70 34.63
C VAL A 626 -24.93 -1.89 33.53
N GLU A 627 -25.52 -0.76 33.14
CA GLU A 627 -25.00 0.10 32.09
C GLU A 627 -23.83 0.96 32.57
N SER A 628 -22.78 1.08 31.75
CA SER A 628 -21.60 1.92 31.96
C SER A 628 -21.45 2.94 30.83
N TYR A 629 -21.40 4.21 31.15
CA TYR A 629 -21.38 5.33 30.21
C TYR A 629 -19.98 5.99 30.09
N GLY A 630 -18.93 5.17 30.19
CA GLY A 630 -17.55 5.61 30.10
C GLY A 630 -16.63 4.63 30.80
N MET A 631 -15.38 5.08 31.06
CA MET A 631 -14.37 4.27 31.72
C MET A 631 -13.45 5.17 32.55
N MET A 632 -13.27 4.82 33.83
CA MET A 632 -12.19 5.39 34.66
C MET A 632 -10.89 4.72 34.24
N CYS A 633 -9.91 5.50 33.81
CA CYS A 633 -8.73 5.00 33.12
C CYS A 633 -7.58 4.64 34.09
N SER A 634 -6.86 3.59 33.76
CA SER A 634 -5.55 3.25 34.32
C SER A 634 -4.40 3.96 33.58
N PRO A 635 -3.17 4.01 34.12
CA PRO A 635 -1.98 4.51 33.43
C PRO A 635 -1.71 3.76 32.11
N SER A 636 -1.93 2.47 32.07
CA SER A 636 -1.75 1.63 30.87
C SER A 636 -2.73 2.00 29.75
N GLU A 637 -4.01 2.23 30.09
CA GLU A 637 -5.03 2.65 29.11
C GLU A 637 -4.78 4.05 28.55
N LEU A 638 -4.15 4.92 29.35
CA LEU A 638 -3.73 6.25 28.92
C LEU A 638 -2.38 6.26 28.16
N GLY A 639 -1.68 5.13 28.13
CA GLY A 639 -0.37 5.02 27.47
C GLY A 639 0.78 5.72 28.19
N ILE A 640 0.63 6.00 29.49
CA ILE A 640 1.60 6.75 30.31
C ILE A 640 2.29 5.87 31.38
N GLY A 641 2.02 4.58 31.41
CA GLY A 641 2.61 3.60 32.33
C GLY A 641 2.13 2.19 32.06
N ASP A 642 2.68 1.21 32.79
CA ASP A 642 2.38 -0.22 32.61
C ASP A 642 1.29 -0.74 33.57
N ASP A 643 0.85 0.06 34.57
CA ASP A 643 -0.19 -0.36 35.51
C ASP A 643 -1.57 -0.31 34.84
N GLY A 644 -2.17 -1.48 34.65
CA GLY A 644 -3.51 -1.67 34.09
C GLY A 644 -4.59 -2.00 35.13
N ASP A 645 -4.23 -2.21 36.39
CA ASP A 645 -5.13 -2.72 37.42
C ASP A 645 -5.82 -1.61 38.22
N LYS A 646 -5.20 -0.44 38.33
CA LYS A 646 -5.67 0.68 39.16
C LYS A 646 -6.06 1.88 38.33
N ILE A 647 -7.11 2.60 38.77
CA ILE A 647 -7.42 3.93 38.24
C ILE A 647 -6.25 4.84 38.54
N ILE A 648 -5.85 5.70 37.60
CA ILE A 648 -4.86 6.75 37.86
C ILE A 648 -5.39 7.73 38.90
N GLU A 649 -4.59 8.02 39.91
CA GLU A 649 -4.94 8.97 40.99
C GLU A 649 -4.31 10.32 40.68
N LEU A 650 -5.13 11.34 40.63
CA LEU A 650 -4.71 12.75 40.47
C LEU A 650 -4.76 13.48 41.80
N ASP A 651 -4.02 14.60 41.89
CA ASP A 651 -4.02 15.47 43.07
C ASP A 651 -5.44 15.98 43.35
N GLU A 652 -5.78 16.06 44.67
CA GLU A 652 -7.11 16.51 45.12
C GLU A 652 -7.44 17.96 44.71
N ASN A 653 -6.45 18.76 44.31
CA ASN A 653 -6.64 20.13 43.81
C ASN A 653 -6.81 20.19 42.27
N THR A 654 -6.71 19.07 41.56
CA THR A 654 -6.87 19.05 40.09
C THR A 654 -8.31 19.43 39.72
N GLU A 655 -8.50 20.38 38.82
CA GLU A 655 -9.81 20.89 38.43
C GLU A 655 -10.66 19.82 37.76
N ILE A 656 -11.85 19.54 38.29
CA ILE A 656 -12.82 18.57 37.74
C ILE A 656 -13.43 19.15 36.47
N GLY A 657 -13.59 18.31 35.41
CA GLY A 657 -14.09 18.71 34.11
C GLY A 657 -13.01 19.23 33.16
N GLY A 658 -11.80 19.45 33.64
CA GLY A 658 -10.65 19.83 32.81
C GLY A 658 -10.28 18.72 31.82
N LYS A 659 -9.95 19.09 30.57
CA LYS A 659 -9.47 18.13 29.56
C LYS A 659 -8.13 17.54 30.00
N TYR A 660 -8.04 16.21 30.03
CA TYR A 660 -6.79 15.53 30.33
C TYR A 660 -6.07 15.22 29.00
N LYS A 661 -4.83 15.69 28.86
CA LYS A 661 -3.97 15.38 27.73
C LYS A 661 -3.08 14.19 28.09
N CYS A 662 -3.26 13.07 27.37
CA CYS A 662 -2.39 11.90 27.47
C CYS A 662 -1.04 12.16 26.82
#